data_64d0d780cf9a47cc306d65f4d8abb794
#
_entry.id   64d0d780cf9a47cc306d65f4d8abb794
#
_cell.length_a   1.000
_cell.length_b   1.000
_cell.length_c   1.000
_cell.angle_alpha   90.00
_cell.angle_beta   90.00
_cell.angle_gamma   90.00
#
_symmetry.space_group_name_H-M   'P 1'
#
loop_
_entity.id
_entity.type
_entity.pdbx_description
1 polymer ?
#
loop_
_entity_poly.entity_id
_entity_poly.type
_entity_poly.pdbx_seq_one_letter_code
_entity_poly.pdbx_strand_id
1 'polypeptide(L)'
;MRLEQMTASTTRSACAALALVLAAAAPWPAASEPTPADTQRTETRRPKIGLVLSGGGARGAAHIGVLKVLEELCVPVDVIAGTSMGSIVGASYATGLSVAQMEAVIGTITTDKLFTDKPPRADQTMRQKTDDETPYIIPELGIGKGGVVLPKGIVTGVALEGELRRLVQIGTASNFDELPIPFRAIATDIGTGEMVVLSSGSVVQAIRASMSVPGAVAPVTIGRRQLVDGGLVRNLPVDVARAMGAEIIIAVNLGTPLLKPDDITSVFSVTTQMINILTEQNVSRSLHELRPGDVLIVPELGDFSSTDFDHLKDTVPVGEAAARKVADRLRALALPPEQYAALRERQRAPAAKEAVIIAAIRVEGTKRVSPEVVLQSLQTQVGQQLDRDTIDLDMRRVFGRGDFENVNYTIDDVDGKQTLTVLVREKPERDYFRFGLELDADLGKQSNFNLFASYRSKWLNAWGAEWRSDLVLGTNVLVGTEFYQPLSARQYFFVVPRVQYSVTPWYLFEDTIQIAQYKNTEAIAAFDVGANIIEYGEVRVGARYGYRSFDLQSGSPRFPSNAHASLGALNAQLTLDRLDNLNFTHSGYRVLGQLYSSLKALGADDEYSYWRGLVSGAQTWGAHTLEGLVTAANRIGGNDIPAYDLFNLGGFLYLSGLQRQQQKTQDFVFGRLVYRTKLASIPLFEGIYVGASAEAARLKPAVPVWQGQPVDGYLNIAAGSIYFGLDSPLGPLYVGFGYANKDNKAIYLFLGRP
;
A
#
# COMPACT_ATOMS: atom_id res chain seq x y z
N MET A 1 -8.35 -59.74 15.78
CA MET A 1 -7.50 -60.64 16.59
C MET A 1 -7.09 -59.81 17.79
N ARG A 2 -7.79 -60.05 18.85
CA ARG A 2 -7.45 -60.34 20.26
C ARG A 2 -6.64 -59.20 20.89
N LEU A 3 -7.23 -58.41 21.86
CA LEU A 3 -7.52 -58.77 23.27
C LEU A 3 -6.23 -59.02 24.03
N GLU A 4 -5.94 -58.30 25.11
CA GLU A 4 -6.42 -58.48 26.50
C GLU A 4 -5.83 -57.30 27.30
N GLN A 5 -6.58 -56.49 28.03
CA GLN A 5 -7.20 -56.75 29.35
C GLN A 5 -6.20 -56.72 30.53
N MET A 6 -6.52 -55.77 31.42
CA MET A 6 -6.80 -55.92 32.88
C MET A 6 -5.57 -56.11 33.78
N THR A 7 -5.45 -55.52 34.96
CA THR A 7 -6.29 -55.37 36.17
C THR A 7 -5.63 -54.35 37.10
N ALA A 8 -6.24 -53.43 37.77
CA ALA A 8 -7.00 -53.46 39.04
C ALA A 8 -6.21 -53.85 40.28
N SER A 9 -6.12 -53.04 41.34
CA SER A 9 -6.69 -53.18 42.70
C SER A 9 -6.01 -52.15 43.64
N THR A 10 -6.73 -51.23 44.24
CA THR A 10 -7.33 -51.28 45.65
C THR A 10 -6.41 -51.61 46.82
N THR A 11 -6.33 -50.65 47.76
CA THR A 11 -6.52 -50.78 49.24
C THR A 11 -6.29 -49.39 49.84
N ARG A 12 -7.27 -48.63 50.42
CA ARG A 12 -7.88 -48.74 51.76
C ARG A 12 -6.81 -48.92 52.88
N SER A 13 -6.67 -48.16 53.95
CA SER A 13 -7.62 -47.59 54.89
C SER A 13 -6.87 -46.83 55.98
N ALA A 14 -7.46 -45.80 56.49
CA ALA A 14 -7.68 -45.49 57.92
C ALA A 14 -6.55 -45.58 58.94
N CYS A 15 -6.33 -44.50 59.66
CA CYS A 15 -6.31 -44.50 61.15
C CYS A 15 -6.69 -43.09 61.66
N ALA A 16 -7.81 -43.08 62.35
CA ALA A 16 -8.32 -41.97 63.14
C ALA A 16 -7.86 -42.13 64.57
N ALA A 17 -7.88 -41.05 65.28
CA ALA A 17 -8.17 -40.85 66.70
C ALA A 17 -7.04 -41.00 67.74
N LEU A 18 -7.15 -40.06 68.58
CA LEU A 18 -6.86 -40.01 70.05
C LEU A 18 -5.67 -39.12 70.45
N ALA A 19 -5.94 -37.95 71.01
CA ALA A 19 -5.76 -37.80 72.45
C ALA A 19 -6.28 -36.40 72.88
N LEU A 20 -7.29 -36.45 73.66
CA LEU A 20 -7.85 -35.38 74.51
C LEU A 20 -7.02 -35.33 75.81
N VAL A 21 -7.01 -34.13 76.44
CA VAL A 21 -6.83 -33.88 77.89
C VAL A 21 -5.39 -33.67 78.36
N LEU A 22 -5.09 -32.42 78.66
CA LEU A 22 -4.62 -31.96 79.97
C LEU A 22 -4.84 -30.46 80.13
N ALA A 23 -5.82 -30.09 80.92
CA ALA A 23 -6.02 -28.80 81.54
C ALA A 23 -5.14 -28.65 82.76
N ALA A 24 -4.51 -27.48 82.95
CA ALA A 24 -4.42 -26.87 84.26
C ALA A 24 -3.62 -25.51 84.22
N ALA A 25 -4.26 -24.51 84.71
CA ALA A 25 -3.74 -23.37 85.52
C ALA A 25 -2.57 -22.53 85.02
N ALA A 26 -2.98 -21.30 84.65
CA ALA A 26 -2.10 -20.13 84.77
C ALA A 26 -2.97 -18.90 85.10
N PRO A 27 -2.45 -17.92 85.82
CA PRO A 27 -3.21 -16.91 86.56
C PRO A 27 -3.65 -15.74 85.66
N TRP A 28 -4.76 -15.14 86.06
CA TRP A 28 -5.30 -13.93 85.47
C TRP A 28 -4.37 -12.74 85.69
N PRO A 29 -4.00 -11.95 84.66
CA PRO A 29 -3.46 -10.62 84.89
C PRO A 29 -4.56 -9.55 84.87
N ALA A 30 -4.32 -8.55 85.65
CA ALA A 30 -5.13 -7.39 86.00
C ALA A 30 -5.64 -6.58 84.82
N ALA A 31 -6.80 -5.97 85.03
CA ALA A 31 -7.38 -5.01 84.12
C ALA A 31 -6.44 -3.84 83.79
N SER A 32 -6.11 -3.69 82.52
CA SER A 32 -5.49 -2.50 81.99
C SER A 32 -6.57 -1.54 81.49
N GLU A 33 -6.43 -0.27 81.81
CA GLU A 33 -7.28 0.84 81.40
C GLU A 33 -7.49 0.89 79.88
N PRO A 34 -8.64 1.46 79.40
CA PRO A 34 -8.89 1.54 77.95
C PRO A 34 -7.99 2.61 77.34
N THR A 35 -7.09 2.18 76.49
CA THR A 35 -6.35 3.02 75.53
C THR A 35 -7.34 3.74 74.63
N PRO A 36 -7.16 5.01 74.30
CA PRO A 36 -8.08 5.70 73.39
C PRO A 36 -8.16 5.00 72.05
N ALA A 37 -9.36 4.77 71.59
CA ALA A 37 -9.63 4.15 70.28
C ALA A 37 -8.83 4.92 69.20
N ASP A 38 -7.90 4.19 68.62
CA ASP A 38 -7.22 4.59 67.40
C ASP A 38 -8.32 4.67 66.32
N THR A 39 -8.75 5.89 66.07
CA THR A 39 -9.64 6.19 64.95
C THR A 39 -8.85 5.84 63.70
N GLN A 40 -8.88 4.59 63.30
CA GLN A 40 -8.56 4.22 61.91
C GLN A 40 -9.42 5.14 61.03
N ARG A 41 -8.80 6.20 60.52
CA ARG A 41 -9.29 6.89 59.33
C ARG A 41 -9.45 5.81 58.28
N THR A 42 -10.65 5.32 58.09
CA THR A 42 -11.05 4.67 56.87
C THR A 42 -10.75 5.67 55.76
N GLU A 43 -9.59 5.56 55.11
CA GLU A 43 -9.37 6.25 53.84
C GLU A 43 -10.55 5.82 52.98
N THR A 44 -11.48 6.73 52.75
CA THR A 44 -12.60 6.54 51.84
C THR A 44 -11.96 6.40 50.46
N ARG A 45 -11.79 5.16 50.03
CA ARG A 45 -11.31 4.83 48.69
C ARG A 45 -12.19 5.59 47.69
N ARG A 46 -11.56 6.44 46.86
CA ARG A 46 -12.27 7.12 45.78
C ARG A 46 -12.85 6.09 44.79
N PRO A 47 -13.97 6.41 44.13
CA PRO A 47 -14.53 5.54 43.10
C PRO A 47 -13.54 5.39 41.91
N LYS A 48 -13.47 4.19 41.36
CA LYS A 48 -12.68 3.87 40.18
C LYS A 48 -13.37 4.42 38.95
N ILE A 49 -12.66 5.26 38.17
CA ILE A 49 -13.21 5.95 37.00
C ILE A 49 -12.78 5.23 35.71
N GLY A 50 -13.79 4.82 34.94
CA GLY A 50 -13.60 4.24 33.61
C GLY A 50 -13.84 5.25 32.49
N LEU A 51 -12.90 5.37 31.56
CA LEU A 51 -13.06 6.15 30.33
C LEU A 51 -13.50 5.23 29.21
N VAL A 52 -14.62 5.52 28.56
CA VAL A 52 -15.19 4.77 27.45
C VAL A 52 -15.19 5.64 26.21
N LEU A 53 -14.50 5.19 25.16
CA LEU A 53 -14.30 5.94 23.93
C LEU A 53 -14.92 5.20 22.74
N SER A 54 -15.90 5.83 22.09
CA SER A 54 -16.57 5.25 20.92
C SER A 54 -15.69 5.27 19.66
N GLY A 55 -16.01 4.42 18.69
CA GLY A 55 -15.51 4.56 17.33
C GLY A 55 -16.13 5.75 16.61
N GLY A 56 -15.56 6.14 15.49
CA GLY A 56 -16.05 7.27 14.68
C GLY A 56 -15.13 7.66 13.52
N GLY A 57 -14.16 6.85 13.16
CA GLY A 57 -13.19 7.17 12.09
C GLY A 57 -12.44 8.48 12.37
N ALA A 58 -12.25 9.33 11.37
CA ALA A 58 -11.57 10.61 11.50
C ALA A 58 -12.14 11.54 12.57
N ARG A 59 -13.44 11.42 12.89
CA ARG A 59 -14.12 12.16 13.98
C ARG A 59 -13.50 11.88 15.36
N GLY A 60 -12.78 10.76 15.48
CA GLY A 60 -12.24 10.27 16.75
C GLY A 60 -11.11 11.10 17.34
N ALA A 61 -10.49 12.01 16.61
CA ALA A 61 -9.52 12.93 17.19
C ALA A 61 -10.17 13.89 18.21
N ALA A 62 -11.49 14.05 18.20
CA ALA A 62 -12.22 14.78 19.24
C ALA A 62 -12.03 14.18 20.66
N HIS A 63 -11.73 12.86 20.78
CA HIS A 63 -11.39 12.24 22.06
C HIS A 63 -10.16 12.88 22.70
N ILE A 64 -9.19 13.34 21.90
CA ILE A 64 -7.97 14.01 22.40
C ILE A 64 -8.35 15.34 23.06
N GLY A 65 -9.30 16.08 22.47
CA GLY A 65 -9.84 17.31 23.08
C GLY A 65 -10.52 17.04 24.41
N VAL A 66 -11.25 15.93 24.53
CA VAL A 66 -11.84 15.51 25.82
C VAL A 66 -10.76 15.20 26.84
N LEU A 67 -9.73 14.42 26.47
CA LEU A 67 -8.60 14.10 27.36
C LEU A 67 -7.89 15.35 27.87
N LYS A 68 -7.72 16.36 27.02
CA LYS A 68 -7.12 17.64 27.38
C LYS A 68 -7.89 18.35 28.51
N VAL A 69 -9.22 18.35 28.44
CA VAL A 69 -10.06 18.92 29.49
C VAL A 69 -10.04 18.05 30.76
N LEU A 70 -10.01 16.71 30.63
CA LEU A 70 -9.85 15.82 31.80
C LEU A 70 -8.53 16.09 32.53
N GLU A 71 -7.41 16.26 31.81
CA GLU A 71 -6.11 16.62 32.40
C GLU A 71 -6.14 18.00 33.05
N GLU A 72 -6.71 19.00 32.37
CA GLU A 72 -6.87 20.37 32.91
C GLU A 72 -7.67 20.40 34.22
N LEU A 73 -8.72 19.61 34.30
CA LEU A 73 -9.60 19.52 35.48
C LEU A 73 -9.09 18.54 36.54
N CYS A 74 -7.94 17.90 36.35
CA CYS A 74 -7.37 16.89 37.25
C CYS A 74 -8.29 15.67 37.46
N VAL A 75 -9.03 15.25 36.46
CA VAL A 75 -9.94 14.08 36.51
C VAL A 75 -9.13 12.80 36.27
N PRO A 76 -9.09 11.88 37.25
CA PRO A 76 -8.32 10.64 37.11
C PRO A 76 -9.02 9.67 36.16
N VAL A 77 -8.22 8.88 35.42
CA VAL A 77 -8.68 7.76 34.60
C VAL A 77 -7.99 6.49 35.10
N ASP A 78 -8.76 5.51 35.53
CA ASP A 78 -8.25 4.27 36.13
C ASP A 78 -8.28 3.07 35.18
N VAL A 79 -9.22 3.05 34.23
CA VAL A 79 -9.34 2.03 33.18
C VAL A 79 -9.89 2.66 31.90
N ILE A 80 -9.52 2.10 30.76
CA ILE A 80 -9.97 2.57 29.45
C ILE A 80 -10.53 1.40 28.64
N ALA A 81 -11.71 1.59 28.04
CA ALA A 81 -12.27 0.71 27.03
C ALA A 81 -12.58 1.53 25.76
N GLY A 82 -12.12 1.07 24.61
CA GLY A 82 -12.30 1.81 23.36
C GLY A 82 -12.58 0.93 22.16
N THR A 83 -13.30 1.51 21.20
CA THR A 83 -13.62 0.86 19.92
C THR A 83 -13.10 1.71 18.76
N SER A 84 -12.54 1.08 17.71
CA SER A 84 -12.08 1.74 16.49
C SER A 84 -11.14 2.92 16.83
N MET A 85 -11.39 4.14 16.37
CA MET A 85 -10.57 5.30 16.72
C MET A 85 -10.52 5.56 18.24
N GLY A 86 -11.59 5.25 18.96
CA GLY A 86 -11.57 5.33 20.45
C GLY A 86 -10.59 4.33 21.06
N SER A 87 -10.36 3.17 20.43
CA SER A 87 -9.32 2.24 20.87
C SER A 87 -7.92 2.77 20.61
N ILE A 88 -7.72 3.52 19.51
CA ILE A 88 -6.42 4.14 19.18
C ILE A 88 -6.07 5.21 20.20
N VAL A 89 -6.97 6.20 20.41
CA VAL A 89 -6.76 7.29 21.39
C VAL A 89 -6.65 6.71 22.79
N GLY A 90 -7.50 5.73 23.12
CA GLY A 90 -7.46 5.05 24.42
C GLY A 90 -6.15 4.31 24.67
N ALA A 91 -5.63 3.54 23.70
CA ALA A 91 -4.36 2.84 23.80
C ALA A 91 -3.18 3.82 23.89
N SER A 92 -3.20 4.91 23.10
CA SER A 92 -2.17 5.94 23.14
C SER A 92 -2.04 6.51 24.56
N TYR A 93 -3.15 6.88 25.15
CA TYR A 93 -3.19 7.40 26.52
C TYR A 93 -2.86 6.33 27.57
N ALA A 94 -3.36 5.09 27.38
CA ALA A 94 -3.12 3.97 28.28
C ALA A 94 -1.66 3.53 28.32
N THR A 95 -0.92 3.69 27.22
CA THR A 95 0.51 3.36 27.12
C THR A 95 1.42 4.54 27.52
N GLY A 96 0.84 5.68 27.94
CA GLY A 96 1.59 6.78 28.55
C GLY A 96 1.95 7.93 27.62
N LEU A 97 1.39 8.03 26.40
CA LEU A 97 1.52 9.25 25.62
C LEU A 97 0.83 10.44 26.29
N SER A 98 1.46 11.59 26.27
CA SER A 98 0.80 12.83 26.65
C SER A 98 -0.16 13.31 25.55
N VAL A 99 -1.16 14.09 25.94
CA VAL A 99 -2.09 14.71 24.99
C VAL A 99 -1.36 15.51 23.91
N ALA A 100 -0.32 16.29 24.30
CA ALA A 100 0.47 17.07 23.35
C ALA A 100 1.23 16.20 22.33
N GLN A 101 1.74 15.04 22.73
CA GLN A 101 2.37 14.11 21.82
C GLN A 101 1.34 13.49 20.87
N MET A 102 0.15 13.15 21.33
CA MET A 102 -0.93 12.66 20.46
C MET A 102 -1.36 13.71 19.44
N GLU A 103 -1.54 14.98 19.84
CA GLU A 103 -1.85 16.08 18.92
C GLU A 103 -0.76 16.27 17.85
N ALA A 104 0.51 16.17 18.25
CA ALA A 104 1.63 16.25 17.30
C ALA A 104 1.60 15.13 16.25
N VAL A 105 1.36 13.89 16.67
CA VAL A 105 1.30 12.72 15.75
C VAL A 105 0.10 12.83 14.82
N ILE A 106 -1.12 13.09 15.32
CA ILE A 106 -2.30 13.19 14.46
C ILE A 106 -2.21 14.35 13.45
N GLY A 107 -1.47 15.41 13.79
CA GLY A 107 -1.20 16.52 12.87
C GLY A 107 -0.35 16.14 11.65
N THR A 108 0.29 14.97 11.66
CA THR A 108 1.09 14.45 10.54
C THR A 108 0.38 13.34 9.76
N ILE A 109 -0.74 12.85 10.25
CA ILE A 109 -1.53 11.79 9.61
C ILE A 109 -2.33 12.39 8.46
N THR A 110 -2.30 11.68 7.32
CA THR A 110 -3.13 11.99 6.14
C THR A 110 -3.78 10.72 5.63
N THR A 111 -4.86 10.87 4.85
CA THR A 111 -5.54 9.76 4.19
C THR A 111 -4.57 8.89 3.40
N ASP A 112 -3.66 9.53 2.65
CA ASP A 112 -2.65 8.82 1.86
C ASP A 112 -1.70 7.99 2.72
N LYS A 113 -1.18 8.55 3.83
CA LYS A 113 -0.29 7.81 4.74
C LYS A 113 -0.95 6.61 5.42
N LEU A 114 -2.26 6.66 5.67
CA LEU A 114 -2.98 5.57 6.31
C LEU A 114 -3.34 4.44 5.35
N PHE A 115 -3.69 4.78 4.10
CA PHE A 115 -4.34 3.85 3.19
C PHE A 115 -3.51 3.52 1.94
N THR A 116 -2.26 4.02 1.83
CA THR A 116 -1.35 3.65 0.75
C THR A 116 -0.35 2.59 1.24
N ASP A 117 -0.73 1.33 1.12
CA ASP A 117 0.10 0.18 1.53
C ASP A 117 1.28 -0.08 0.59
N LYS A 118 1.18 0.31 -0.66
CA LYS A 118 2.28 0.13 -1.62
C LYS A 118 3.46 1.02 -1.21
N PRO A 119 4.69 0.49 -1.26
CA PRO A 119 5.85 1.34 -1.10
C PRO A 119 5.88 2.35 -2.25
N PRO A 120 6.53 3.50 -2.06
CA PRO A 120 6.82 4.39 -3.16
C PRO A 120 7.39 3.58 -4.34
N ARG A 121 6.93 3.86 -5.56
CA ARG A 121 7.38 3.12 -6.74
C ARG A 121 8.91 3.12 -6.87
N ALA A 122 9.56 4.19 -6.46
CA ALA A 122 11.02 4.28 -6.42
C ALA A 122 11.69 3.15 -5.60
N ASP A 123 11.00 2.62 -4.58
CA ASP A 123 11.50 1.58 -3.68
C ASP A 123 11.02 0.17 -4.06
N GLN A 124 10.26 0.02 -5.15
CA GLN A 124 9.85 -1.29 -5.68
C GLN A 124 10.98 -1.97 -6.45
N THR A 125 10.91 -3.30 -6.55
CA THR A 125 11.86 -4.08 -7.37
C THR A 125 11.72 -3.75 -8.85
N MET A 126 12.80 -3.91 -9.64
CA MET A 126 12.72 -3.69 -11.09
C MET A 126 11.71 -4.61 -11.77
N ARG A 127 11.51 -5.84 -11.25
CA ARG A 127 10.49 -6.76 -11.77
C ARG A 127 9.08 -6.19 -11.68
N GLN A 128 8.76 -5.51 -10.57
CA GLN A 128 7.47 -4.84 -10.38
C GLN A 128 7.35 -3.56 -11.21
N LYS A 129 8.44 -2.77 -11.30
CA LYS A 129 8.47 -1.56 -12.14
C LYS A 129 8.24 -1.89 -13.62
N THR A 130 8.76 -3.02 -14.10
CA THR A 130 8.52 -3.50 -15.48
C THR A 130 7.04 -3.88 -15.68
N ASP A 131 6.36 -4.38 -14.64
CA ASP A 131 4.94 -4.70 -14.72
C ASP A 131 4.07 -3.46 -14.91
N ASP A 132 4.48 -2.33 -14.37
CA ASP A 132 3.76 -1.07 -14.53
C ASP A 132 3.83 -0.53 -15.97
N GLU A 133 4.70 -1.07 -16.83
CA GLU A 133 4.79 -0.66 -18.23
C GLU A 133 3.58 -1.09 -19.06
N THR A 134 2.85 -2.12 -18.65
CA THR A 134 1.60 -2.54 -19.28
C THR A 134 0.41 -1.91 -18.57
N PRO A 135 -0.57 -1.32 -19.28
CA PRO A 135 -1.73 -0.66 -18.70
C PRO A 135 -2.76 -1.66 -18.15
N TYR A 136 -2.43 -2.34 -17.06
CA TYR A 136 -3.37 -3.21 -16.37
C TYR A 136 -4.37 -2.39 -15.53
N ILE A 137 -5.66 -2.70 -15.67
CA ILE A 137 -6.76 -1.96 -15.03
C ILE A 137 -7.06 -2.51 -13.63
N ILE A 138 -6.90 -3.80 -13.43
CA ILE A 138 -7.33 -4.51 -12.23
C ILE A 138 -6.10 -4.99 -11.48
N PRO A 139 -6.10 -4.91 -10.12
CA PRO A 139 -5.06 -5.52 -9.32
C PRO A 139 -4.97 -7.03 -9.63
N GLU A 140 -3.85 -7.64 -9.32
CA GLU A 140 -3.66 -9.08 -9.52
C GLU A 140 -4.79 -9.88 -8.87
N LEU A 141 -5.49 -10.68 -9.68
CA LEU A 141 -6.53 -11.60 -9.23
C LEU A 141 -5.89 -12.95 -8.92
N GLY A 142 -5.87 -13.33 -7.64
CA GLY A 142 -5.35 -14.64 -7.23
C GLY A 142 -6.27 -15.79 -7.65
N ILE A 143 -5.68 -16.96 -7.89
CA ILE A 143 -6.43 -18.20 -8.14
C ILE A 143 -6.24 -19.11 -6.94
N GLY A 144 -7.30 -19.28 -6.16
CA GLY A 144 -7.33 -20.19 -5.02
C GLY A 144 -8.08 -21.48 -5.35
N LYS A 145 -8.13 -22.42 -4.39
CA LYS A 145 -8.86 -23.69 -4.54
C LYS A 145 -10.35 -23.54 -4.83
N GLY A 146 -10.94 -22.39 -4.48
CA GLY A 146 -12.36 -22.08 -4.69
C GLY A 146 -12.65 -21.19 -5.90
N GLY A 147 -11.66 -20.88 -6.75
CA GLY A 147 -11.79 -19.98 -7.88
C GLY A 147 -11.01 -18.68 -7.72
N VAL A 148 -11.50 -17.58 -8.30
CA VAL A 148 -10.86 -16.27 -8.25
C VAL A 148 -10.97 -15.70 -6.83
N VAL A 149 -9.84 -15.28 -6.28
CA VAL A 149 -9.73 -14.65 -4.96
C VAL A 149 -9.55 -13.15 -5.15
N LEU A 150 -10.49 -12.40 -4.59
CA LEU A 150 -10.43 -10.94 -4.52
C LEU A 150 -9.72 -10.49 -3.24
N PRO A 151 -9.09 -9.31 -3.22
CA PRO A 151 -8.57 -8.71 -1.99
C PRO A 151 -9.66 -8.59 -0.92
N LYS A 152 -9.33 -8.88 0.34
CA LYS A 152 -10.27 -8.84 1.48
C LYS A 152 -10.59 -7.41 1.98
N GLY A 153 -9.97 -6.41 1.41
CA GLY A 153 -10.15 -4.99 1.69
C GLY A 153 -9.44 -4.14 0.64
N ILE A 154 -9.79 -2.87 0.56
CA ILE A 154 -9.14 -1.92 -0.36
C ILE A 154 -7.66 -1.78 0.01
N VAL A 155 -7.37 -1.73 1.32
CA VAL A 155 -6.01 -1.71 1.88
C VAL A 155 -5.77 -2.88 2.83
N THR A 156 -4.54 -3.36 2.88
CA THR A 156 -4.13 -4.42 3.81
C THR A 156 -3.82 -3.88 5.20
N GLY A 157 -3.43 -2.60 5.30
CA GLY A 157 -3.19 -1.85 6.53
C GLY A 157 -1.76 -1.92 7.05
N VAL A 158 -0.76 -2.21 6.21
CA VAL A 158 0.66 -2.17 6.59
C VAL A 158 1.11 -0.75 6.91
N ALA A 159 0.74 0.21 6.06
CA ALA A 159 1.03 1.63 6.30
C ALA A 159 0.35 2.13 7.56
N LEU A 160 -0.92 1.76 7.75
CA LEU A 160 -1.70 2.06 8.95
C LEU A 160 -1.01 1.54 10.22
N GLU A 161 -0.51 0.31 10.23
CA GLU A 161 0.21 -0.25 11.40
C GLU A 161 1.47 0.55 11.74
N GLY A 162 2.18 1.10 10.77
CA GLY A 162 3.30 2.01 10.97
C GLY A 162 2.89 3.27 11.76
N GLU A 163 1.81 3.93 11.35
CA GLU A 163 1.29 5.12 12.05
C GLU A 163 0.73 4.77 13.45
N LEU A 164 0.08 3.60 13.61
CA LEU A 164 -0.39 3.14 14.92
C LEU A 164 0.76 2.91 15.91
N ARG A 165 1.93 2.43 15.45
CA ARG A 165 3.11 2.27 16.31
C ARG A 165 3.65 3.59 16.85
N ARG A 166 3.49 4.69 16.13
CA ARG A 166 3.86 6.04 16.60
C ARG A 166 2.96 6.51 17.74
N LEU A 167 1.73 6.00 17.79
CA LEU A 167 0.73 6.32 18.80
C LEU A 167 0.76 5.40 20.02
N VAL A 168 1.71 4.45 20.11
CA VAL A 168 1.78 3.48 21.20
C VAL A 168 3.20 3.42 21.76
N GLN A 169 3.37 3.71 23.06
CA GLN A 169 4.68 3.65 23.73
C GLN A 169 5.10 2.22 24.09
N ILE A 170 4.12 1.37 24.44
CA ILE A 170 4.32 -0.05 24.79
C ILE A 170 3.65 -0.88 23.71
N GLY A 171 4.45 -1.52 22.84
CA GLY A 171 3.94 -2.25 21.68
C GLY A 171 3.35 -3.62 22.01
N THR A 172 3.82 -4.29 23.06
CA THR A 172 3.40 -5.65 23.45
C THR A 172 3.31 -5.74 24.96
N ALA A 173 2.26 -6.37 25.47
CA ALA A 173 2.07 -6.67 26.88
C ALA A 173 1.41 -8.03 27.05
N SER A 174 1.87 -8.82 27.99
CA SER A 174 1.31 -10.14 28.32
C SER A 174 -0.14 -10.03 28.79
N ASN A 175 -0.43 -8.94 29.53
CA ASN A 175 -1.76 -8.55 29.96
C ASN A 175 -1.88 -7.01 29.88
N PHE A 176 -2.94 -6.49 29.25
CA PHE A 176 -3.16 -5.06 29.17
C PHE A 176 -3.55 -4.41 30.51
N ASP A 177 -3.75 -5.21 31.57
CA ASP A 177 -3.86 -4.71 32.94
C ASP A 177 -2.51 -4.23 33.51
N GLU A 178 -1.38 -4.62 32.89
CA GLU A 178 -0.03 -4.19 33.24
C GLU A 178 0.39 -2.86 32.58
N LEU A 179 -0.43 -2.34 31.68
CA LEU A 179 -0.20 -1.02 31.08
C LEU A 179 -0.34 0.08 32.15
N PRO A 180 0.30 1.23 31.95
CA PRO A 180 0.17 2.38 32.85
C PRO A 180 -1.27 2.73 33.24
N ILE A 181 -2.22 2.54 32.31
CA ILE A 181 -3.64 2.50 32.56
C ILE A 181 -4.20 1.21 31.95
N PRO A 182 -4.85 0.32 32.71
CA PRO A 182 -5.50 -0.88 32.19
C PRO A 182 -6.43 -0.57 31.01
N PHE A 183 -6.29 -1.37 29.92
CA PHE A 183 -6.92 -1.07 28.65
C PHE A 183 -7.63 -2.28 28.03
N ARG A 184 -8.71 -2.02 27.31
CA ARG A 184 -9.37 -3.02 26.43
C ARG A 184 -9.71 -2.38 25.07
N ALA A 185 -9.35 -3.09 23.99
CA ALA A 185 -9.81 -2.78 22.63
C ALA A 185 -10.93 -3.75 22.24
N ILE A 186 -11.94 -3.25 21.55
CA ILE A 186 -13.10 -4.04 21.14
C ILE A 186 -13.00 -4.34 19.64
N ALA A 187 -13.17 -5.61 19.28
CA ALA A 187 -13.24 -6.07 17.90
C ALA A 187 -14.46 -6.98 17.70
N THR A 188 -14.78 -7.28 16.46
CA THR A 188 -15.83 -8.22 16.07
C THR A 188 -15.20 -9.42 15.38
N ASP A 189 -15.49 -10.63 15.81
CA ASP A 189 -15.17 -11.83 15.04
C ASP A 189 -16.15 -11.95 13.86
N ILE A 190 -15.65 -11.74 12.64
CA ILE A 190 -16.52 -11.75 11.44
C ILE A 190 -17.09 -13.14 11.13
N GLY A 191 -16.47 -14.21 11.66
CA GLY A 191 -16.93 -15.58 11.47
C GLY A 191 -18.14 -15.95 12.32
N THR A 192 -18.27 -15.32 13.52
CA THR A 192 -19.34 -15.65 14.49
C THR A 192 -20.28 -14.46 14.75
N GLY A 193 -19.86 -13.22 14.44
CA GLY A 193 -20.56 -12.00 14.81
C GLY A 193 -20.43 -11.63 16.29
N GLU A 194 -19.58 -12.30 17.05
CA GLU A 194 -19.41 -12.06 18.50
C GLU A 194 -18.43 -10.91 18.76
N MET A 195 -18.68 -10.22 19.89
CA MET A 195 -17.74 -9.26 20.45
C MET A 195 -16.48 -9.96 20.95
N VAL A 196 -15.31 -9.45 20.61
CA VAL A 196 -14.02 -9.89 21.12
C VAL A 196 -13.37 -8.76 21.90
N VAL A 197 -13.15 -8.98 23.20
CA VAL A 197 -12.43 -8.05 24.06
C VAL A 197 -10.95 -8.42 24.04
N LEU A 198 -10.13 -7.54 23.47
CA LEU A 198 -8.69 -7.72 23.36
C LEU A 198 -7.99 -7.13 24.58
N SER A 199 -7.26 -7.99 25.31
CA SER A 199 -6.68 -7.70 26.63
C SER A 199 -5.22 -8.10 26.80
N SER A 200 -4.57 -8.59 25.74
CA SER A 200 -3.18 -9.09 25.81
C SER A 200 -2.54 -9.16 24.42
N GLY A 201 -1.23 -9.29 24.36
CA GLY A 201 -0.44 -9.42 23.15
C GLY A 201 0.00 -8.08 22.58
N SER A 202 0.03 -7.94 21.26
CA SER A 202 0.39 -6.68 20.61
C SER A 202 -0.75 -5.66 20.71
N VAL A 203 -0.48 -4.54 21.39
CA VAL A 203 -1.42 -3.40 21.49
C VAL A 203 -1.72 -2.86 20.09
N VAL A 204 -0.69 -2.77 19.23
CA VAL A 204 -0.85 -2.29 17.84
C VAL A 204 -1.80 -3.21 17.06
N GLN A 205 -1.63 -4.53 17.15
CA GLN A 205 -2.54 -5.47 16.49
C GLN A 205 -3.96 -5.42 17.07
N ALA A 206 -4.10 -5.19 18.37
CA ALA A 206 -5.41 -5.07 19.03
C ALA A 206 -6.18 -3.84 18.51
N ILE A 207 -5.55 -2.67 18.49
CA ILE A 207 -6.18 -1.44 17.97
C ILE A 207 -6.38 -1.51 16.44
N ARG A 208 -5.46 -2.17 15.72
CA ARG A 208 -5.59 -2.43 14.29
C ARG A 208 -6.80 -3.32 13.97
N ALA A 209 -7.03 -4.37 14.77
CA ALA A 209 -8.21 -5.23 14.65
C ALA A 209 -9.49 -4.44 14.93
N SER A 210 -9.47 -3.63 16.00
CA SER A 210 -10.60 -2.80 16.44
C SER A 210 -11.06 -1.77 15.40
N MET A 211 -10.17 -1.35 14.49
CA MET A 211 -10.47 -0.37 13.43
C MET A 211 -10.52 -0.95 12.01
N SER A 212 -10.56 -2.27 11.85
CA SER A 212 -10.65 -2.94 10.56
C SER A 212 -12.05 -2.84 9.97
N VAL A 213 -12.43 -1.67 9.44
CA VAL A 213 -13.75 -1.44 8.83
C VAL A 213 -13.94 -2.38 7.64
N PRO A 214 -14.99 -3.23 7.62
CA PRO A 214 -15.22 -4.17 6.53
C PRO A 214 -15.33 -3.48 5.17
N GLY A 215 -14.68 -4.07 4.16
CA GLY A 215 -14.61 -3.51 2.81
C GLY A 215 -13.49 -2.45 2.62
N ALA A 216 -13.19 -1.64 3.62
CA ALA A 216 -12.14 -0.64 3.53
C ALA A 216 -10.78 -1.23 3.92
N VAL A 217 -10.69 -1.84 5.09
CA VAL A 217 -9.42 -2.34 5.65
C VAL A 217 -9.50 -3.84 5.90
N ALA A 218 -8.47 -4.58 5.48
CA ALA A 218 -8.45 -6.03 5.61
C ALA A 218 -8.58 -6.50 7.07
N PRO A 219 -9.33 -7.59 7.35
CA PRO A 219 -9.45 -8.19 8.68
C PRO A 219 -8.09 -8.60 9.27
N VAL A 220 -7.95 -8.49 10.59
CA VAL A 220 -6.78 -8.96 11.32
C VAL A 220 -7.03 -10.38 11.83
N THR A 221 -6.07 -11.27 11.61
CA THR A 221 -6.15 -12.63 12.18
C THR A 221 -5.38 -12.68 13.49
N ILE A 222 -6.09 -12.93 14.59
CA ILE A 222 -5.48 -13.18 15.91
C ILE A 222 -5.88 -14.60 16.36
N GLY A 223 -4.90 -15.47 16.50
CA GLY A 223 -5.15 -16.88 16.71
C GLY A 223 -5.91 -17.52 15.54
N ARG A 224 -7.12 -18.04 15.79
CA ARG A 224 -7.99 -18.62 14.76
C ARG A 224 -9.12 -17.69 14.29
N ARG A 225 -9.24 -16.49 14.88
CA ARG A 225 -10.33 -15.55 14.63
C ARG A 225 -9.92 -14.53 13.58
N GLN A 226 -10.85 -14.17 12.70
CA GLN A 226 -10.74 -13.05 11.79
C GLN A 226 -11.51 -11.87 12.37
N LEU A 227 -10.79 -10.84 12.78
CA LEU A 227 -11.32 -9.70 13.50
C LEU A 227 -11.48 -8.49 12.60
N VAL A 228 -12.61 -7.83 12.75
CA VAL A 228 -12.98 -6.58 12.10
C VAL A 228 -13.39 -5.54 13.14
N ASP A 229 -13.73 -4.33 12.70
CA ASP A 229 -14.09 -3.20 13.57
C ASP A 229 -15.13 -3.58 14.61
N GLY A 230 -14.84 -3.21 15.86
CA GLY A 230 -15.71 -3.48 17.00
C GLY A 230 -17.03 -2.70 16.98
N GLY A 231 -17.09 -1.62 16.19
CA GLY A 231 -18.28 -0.79 16.04
C GLY A 231 -19.51 -1.55 15.52
N LEU A 232 -19.31 -2.69 14.83
CA LEU A 232 -20.42 -3.54 14.37
C LEU A 232 -21.25 -4.13 15.54
N VAL A 233 -20.63 -4.41 16.68
CA VAL A 233 -21.27 -5.11 17.81
C VAL A 233 -21.29 -4.29 19.09
N ARG A 234 -20.27 -3.47 19.35
CA ARG A 234 -20.14 -2.66 20.57
C ARG A 234 -19.28 -1.42 20.33
N ASN A 235 -19.88 -0.36 19.82
CA ASN A 235 -19.19 0.88 19.50
C ASN A 235 -18.87 1.74 20.75
N LEU A 236 -19.68 1.66 21.78
CA LEU A 236 -19.51 2.36 23.07
C LEU A 236 -19.46 1.31 24.20
N PRO A 237 -18.26 0.78 24.57
CA PRO A 237 -18.11 -0.40 25.42
C PRO A 237 -18.25 -0.09 26.94
N VAL A 238 -19.44 0.36 27.37
CA VAL A 238 -19.76 0.69 28.75
C VAL A 238 -19.66 -0.54 29.66
N ASP A 239 -20.22 -1.65 29.25
CA ASP A 239 -20.20 -2.93 29.95
C ASP A 239 -18.78 -3.46 30.18
N VAL A 240 -17.89 -3.29 29.20
CA VAL A 240 -16.48 -3.72 29.30
C VAL A 240 -15.74 -2.89 30.36
N ALA A 241 -15.92 -1.56 30.38
CA ALA A 241 -15.32 -0.73 31.43
C ALA A 241 -15.87 -1.08 32.82
N ARG A 242 -17.16 -1.41 32.93
CA ARG A 242 -17.77 -1.94 34.19
C ARG A 242 -17.10 -3.26 34.60
N ALA A 243 -16.92 -4.18 33.69
CA ALA A 243 -16.24 -5.46 33.95
C ALA A 243 -14.78 -5.27 34.40
N MET A 244 -14.11 -4.18 33.99
CA MET A 244 -12.78 -3.79 34.48
C MET A 244 -12.82 -3.16 35.90
N GLY A 245 -14.00 -3.03 36.48
CA GLY A 245 -14.21 -2.52 37.84
C GLY A 245 -14.46 -1.01 37.91
N ALA A 246 -14.82 -0.35 36.81
CA ALA A 246 -15.20 1.06 36.85
C ALA A 246 -16.50 1.26 37.65
N GLU A 247 -16.46 2.14 38.63
CA GLU A 247 -17.62 2.52 39.48
C GLU A 247 -18.35 3.73 38.88
N ILE A 248 -17.61 4.63 38.27
CA ILE A 248 -18.12 5.77 37.50
C ILE A 248 -17.56 5.68 36.08
N ILE A 249 -18.42 5.96 35.09
CA ILE A 249 -18.00 5.97 33.67
C ILE A 249 -18.06 7.40 33.12
N ILE A 250 -16.99 7.79 32.45
CA ILE A 250 -16.99 8.92 31.55
C ILE A 250 -17.04 8.33 30.11
N ALA A 251 -18.21 8.43 29.48
CA ALA A 251 -18.46 7.92 28.14
C ALA A 251 -18.41 9.06 27.14
N VAL A 252 -17.57 8.89 26.09
CA VAL A 252 -17.47 9.83 24.98
C VAL A 252 -18.06 9.19 23.73
N ASN A 253 -19.22 9.69 23.30
CA ASN A 253 -19.93 9.21 22.12
C ASN A 253 -19.85 10.22 20.98
N LEU A 254 -19.15 9.85 19.90
CA LEU A 254 -18.99 10.70 18.71
C LEU A 254 -20.23 10.71 17.81
N GLY A 255 -21.18 9.81 18.05
CA GLY A 255 -22.31 9.54 17.17
C GLY A 255 -21.88 8.88 15.84
N THR A 256 -22.82 8.27 15.17
CA THR A 256 -22.63 7.67 13.84
C THR A 256 -23.81 8.06 12.97
N PRO A 257 -23.81 9.29 12.40
CA PRO A 257 -24.96 9.77 11.64
C PRO A 257 -25.21 8.86 10.44
N LEU A 258 -26.48 8.57 10.17
CA LEU A 258 -26.90 7.85 9.00
C LEU A 258 -26.70 8.73 7.76
N LEU A 259 -26.31 8.11 6.64
CA LEU A 259 -26.23 8.80 5.35
C LEU A 259 -27.64 9.25 4.93
N LYS A 260 -27.71 10.40 4.29
CA LYS A 260 -28.96 10.86 3.67
C LYS A 260 -29.31 9.93 2.49
N PRO A 261 -30.60 9.73 2.17
CA PRO A 261 -31.00 8.87 1.06
C PRO A 261 -30.31 9.19 -0.26
N ASP A 262 -30.10 10.47 -0.55
CA ASP A 262 -29.44 10.96 -1.77
C ASP A 262 -27.93 10.64 -1.83
N ASP A 263 -27.30 10.35 -0.69
CA ASP A 263 -25.89 10.00 -0.60
C ASP A 263 -25.65 8.48 -0.78
N ILE A 264 -26.74 7.67 -0.80
CA ILE A 264 -26.66 6.21 -0.95
C ILE A 264 -26.73 5.85 -2.44
N THR A 265 -25.61 6.03 -3.15
CA THR A 265 -25.55 5.92 -4.61
C THR A 265 -24.73 4.74 -5.12
N SER A 266 -24.07 3.99 -4.24
CA SER A 266 -23.12 2.93 -4.61
C SER A 266 -23.17 1.75 -3.64
N VAL A 267 -22.64 0.59 -4.04
CA VAL A 267 -22.46 -0.57 -3.16
C VAL A 267 -21.63 -0.19 -1.91
N PHE A 268 -20.65 0.71 -2.07
CA PHE A 268 -19.85 1.19 -0.95
C PHE A 268 -20.68 2.02 0.03
N SER A 269 -21.49 2.97 -0.44
CA SER A 269 -22.35 3.79 0.42
C SER A 269 -23.46 2.96 1.09
N VAL A 270 -24.00 1.93 0.42
CA VAL A 270 -24.93 0.96 1.02
C VAL A 270 -24.22 0.20 2.17
N THR A 271 -23.00 -0.30 1.94
CA THR A 271 -22.24 -1.02 2.97
C THR A 271 -21.95 -0.11 4.17
N THR A 272 -21.54 1.13 3.92
CA THR A 272 -21.31 2.14 4.96
C THR A 272 -22.58 2.40 5.75
N GLN A 273 -23.73 2.56 5.09
CA GLN A 273 -25.02 2.76 5.76
C GLN A 273 -25.39 1.57 6.63
N MET A 274 -25.18 0.33 6.19
CA MET A 274 -25.41 -0.86 7.00
C MET A 274 -24.54 -0.85 8.27
N ILE A 275 -23.26 -0.50 8.15
CA ILE A 275 -22.35 -0.36 9.30
C ILE A 275 -22.86 0.73 10.24
N ASN A 276 -23.26 1.89 9.73
CA ASN A 276 -23.79 2.99 10.53
C ASN A 276 -25.05 2.58 11.30
N ILE A 277 -25.99 1.86 10.65
CA ILE A 277 -27.21 1.35 11.29
C ILE A 277 -26.88 0.41 12.45
N LEU A 278 -25.99 -0.58 12.22
CA LEU A 278 -25.59 -1.54 13.25
C LEU A 278 -24.90 -0.83 14.42
N THR A 279 -24.03 0.12 14.12
CA THR A 279 -23.30 0.93 15.12
C THR A 279 -24.27 1.74 15.96
N GLU A 280 -25.22 2.46 15.36
CA GLU A 280 -26.18 3.30 16.08
C GLU A 280 -27.10 2.45 16.97
N GLN A 281 -27.56 1.30 16.48
CA GLN A 281 -28.39 0.37 17.27
C GLN A 281 -27.66 -0.15 18.53
N ASN A 282 -26.37 -0.47 18.42
CA ASN A 282 -25.61 -0.94 19.59
C ASN A 282 -25.20 0.20 20.53
N VAL A 283 -24.94 1.41 20.00
CA VAL A 283 -24.71 2.62 20.83
C VAL A 283 -25.96 2.95 21.66
N SER A 284 -27.13 2.91 21.05
CA SER A 284 -28.38 3.15 21.77
C SER A 284 -28.54 2.20 22.96
N ARG A 285 -28.20 0.92 22.81
CA ARG A 285 -28.18 -0.04 23.94
C ARG A 285 -27.17 0.36 25.02
N SER A 286 -25.94 0.72 24.62
CA SER A 286 -24.89 1.12 25.56
C SER A 286 -25.22 2.36 26.35
N LEU A 287 -25.97 3.32 25.75
CA LEU A 287 -26.41 4.52 26.46
C LEU A 287 -27.41 4.19 27.59
N HIS A 288 -28.25 3.16 27.44
CA HIS A 288 -29.16 2.70 28.50
C HIS A 288 -28.42 1.99 29.67
N GLU A 289 -27.17 1.60 29.49
CA GLU A 289 -26.32 0.99 30.54
C GLU A 289 -25.69 2.06 31.46
N LEU A 290 -25.73 3.34 31.06
CA LEU A 290 -25.20 4.44 31.86
C LEU A 290 -26.06 4.68 33.09
N ARG A 291 -25.42 4.93 34.23
CA ARG A 291 -26.02 5.17 35.54
C ARG A 291 -26.11 6.69 35.83
N PRO A 292 -26.93 7.14 36.75
CA PRO A 292 -27.07 8.58 37.07
C PRO A 292 -25.75 9.27 37.45
N GLY A 293 -24.78 8.54 38.02
CA GLY A 293 -23.46 9.08 38.39
C GLY A 293 -22.49 9.16 37.23
N ASP A 294 -22.75 8.50 36.09
CA ASP A 294 -21.88 8.50 34.93
C ASP A 294 -21.96 9.80 34.15
N VAL A 295 -20.89 10.16 33.45
CA VAL A 295 -20.82 11.40 32.65
C VAL A 295 -20.80 11.02 31.16
N LEU A 296 -21.79 11.49 30.41
CA LEU A 296 -21.84 11.35 28.96
C LEU A 296 -21.36 12.65 28.32
N ILE A 297 -20.40 12.53 27.37
CA ILE A 297 -19.86 13.63 26.57
C ILE A 297 -20.20 13.33 25.12
N VAL A 298 -20.86 14.27 24.44
CA VAL A 298 -21.24 14.14 23.02
C VAL A 298 -20.70 15.34 22.25
N PRO A 299 -19.55 15.18 21.53
CA PRO A 299 -19.04 16.22 20.64
C PRO A 299 -20.00 16.48 19.47
N GLU A 300 -20.30 17.74 19.20
CA GLU A 300 -21.18 18.17 18.10
C GLU A 300 -20.34 18.30 16.80
N LEU A 301 -20.06 17.18 16.14
CA LEU A 301 -19.18 17.12 14.98
C LEU A 301 -19.86 17.45 13.65
N GLY A 302 -21.17 17.70 13.65
CA GLY A 302 -21.90 18.11 12.44
C GLY A 302 -21.67 17.18 11.25
N ASP A 303 -21.46 17.79 10.09
CA ASP A 303 -21.21 17.09 8.82
C ASP A 303 -19.75 16.63 8.64
N PHE A 304 -18.90 16.66 9.67
CA PHE A 304 -17.51 16.18 9.57
C PHE A 304 -17.51 14.70 9.21
N SER A 305 -16.87 14.35 8.10
CA SER A 305 -16.84 12.98 7.58
C SER A 305 -15.97 12.06 8.45
N SER A 306 -16.44 10.84 8.70
CA SER A 306 -15.65 9.79 9.34
C SER A 306 -14.44 9.31 8.49
N THR A 307 -14.36 9.71 7.22
CA THR A 307 -13.29 9.36 6.28
C THR A 307 -12.31 10.51 6.00
N ASP A 308 -12.53 11.69 6.59
CA ASP A 308 -11.68 12.86 6.37
C ASP A 308 -10.48 12.89 7.33
N PHE A 309 -9.50 12.05 7.06
CA PHE A 309 -8.28 11.95 7.86
C PHE A 309 -7.29 13.11 7.64
N ASP A 310 -7.49 13.93 6.63
CA ASP A 310 -6.62 15.08 6.36
C ASP A 310 -6.91 16.26 7.29
N HIS A 311 -8.11 16.29 7.89
CA HIS A 311 -8.57 17.33 8.81
C HIS A 311 -8.81 16.83 10.23
N LEU A 312 -8.17 15.73 10.65
CA LEU A 312 -8.31 15.13 11.99
C LEU A 312 -8.24 16.14 13.13
N LYS A 313 -7.24 17.02 13.11
CA LYS A 313 -6.98 18.00 14.17
C LYS A 313 -8.10 19.03 14.34
N ASP A 314 -8.93 19.25 13.32
CA ASP A 314 -10.01 20.22 13.38
C ASP A 314 -11.15 19.75 14.30
N THR A 315 -11.21 18.45 14.64
CA THR A 315 -12.18 17.89 15.56
C THR A 315 -11.76 17.99 17.04
N VAL A 316 -10.47 18.22 17.33
CA VAL A 316 -9.96 18.33 18.71
C VAL A 316 -10.64 19.46 19.48
N PRO A 317 -10.75 20.71 18.97
CA PRO A 317 -11.47 21.78 19.67
C PRO A 317 -12.95 21.48 19.91
N VAL A 318 -13.58 20.68 19.04
CA VAL A 318 -14.99 20.27 19.22
C VAL A 318 -15.11 19.33 20.42
N GLY A 319 -14.16 18.41 20.59
CA GLY A 319 -14.05 17.56 21.78
C GLY A 319 -13.84 18.35 23.07
N GLU A 320 -12.95 19.36 23.05
CA GLU A 320 -12.75 20.26 24.19
C GLU A 320 -14.04 20.98 24.55
N ALA A 321 -14.74 21.57 23.59
CA ALA A 321 -15.98 22.28 23.81
C ALA A 321 -17.07 21.38 24.42
N ALA A 322 -17.16 20.13 23.95
CA ALA A 322 -18.13 19.17 24.50
C ALA A 322 -17.82 18.79 25.96
N ALA A 323 -16.56 18.54 26.30
CA ALA A 323 -16.16 18.25 27.67
C ALA A 323 -16.37 19.43 28.60
N ARG A 324 -16.16 20.67 28.15
CA ARG A 324 -16.42 21.88 28.94
C ARG A 324 -17.92 22.09 29.24
N LYS A 325 -18.84 21.61 28.38
CA LYS A 325 -20.29 21.66 28.67
C LYS A 325 -20.67 20.87 29.91
N VAL A 326 -19.89 19.85 30.29
CA VAL A 326 -20.13 19.00 31.47
C VAL A 326 -19.08 19.19 32.56
N ALA A 327 -18.31 20.30 32.51
CA ALA A 327 -17.16 20.56 33.38
C ALA A 327 -17.50 20.48 34.87
N ASP A 328 -18.70 20.90 35.32
CA ASP A 328 -19.08 20.84 36.73
C ASP A 328 -19.22 19.40 37.22
N ARG A 329 -19.75 18.49 36.38
CA ARG A 329 -19.80 17.05 36.72
C ARG A 329 -18.40 16.45 36.75
N LEU A 330 -17.52 16.86 35.83
CA LEU A 330 -16.13 16.42 35.78
C LEU A 330 -15.32 16.92 36.98
N ARG A 331 -15.49 18.18 37.40
CA ARG A 331 -14.83 18.75 38.60
C ARG A 331 -15.22 17.99 39.88
N ALA A 332 -16.46 17.47 39.97
CA ALA A 332 -16.86 16.65 41.11
C ALA A 332 -16.06 15.32 41.22
N LEU A 333 -15.38 14.90 40.14
CA LEU A 333 -14.53 13.71 40.09
C LEU A 333 -13.04 14.05 40.23
N ALA A 334 -12.66 15.32 40.26
CA ALA A 334 -11.28 15.79 40.25
C ALA A 334 -10.52 15.39 41.53
N LEU A 335 -9.25 15.15 41.35
CA LEU A 335 -8.30 14.99 42.46
C LEU A 335 -7.66 16.35 42.81
N PRO A 336 -7.18 16.51 44.03
CA PRO A 336 -6.25 17.61 44.35
C PRO A 336 -5.04 17.59 43.37
N PRO A 337 -4.57 18.75 42.93
CA PRO A 337 -3.51 18.82 41.89
C PRO A 337 -2.26 17.98 42.18
N GLU A 338 -1.83 17.96 43.45
CA GLU A 338 -0.67 17.16 43.87
C GLU A 338 -0.89 15.66 43.74
N GLN A 339 -2.09 15.18 44.12
CA GLN A 339 -2.44 13.76 43.99
C GLN A 339 -2.62 13.36 42.53
N TYR A 340 -3.19 14.27 41.72
CA TYR A 340 -3.31 14.03 40.29
C TYR A 340 -1.94 13.96 39.60
N ALA A 341 -1.03 14.88 39.93
CA ALA A 341 0.34 14.86 39.40
C ALA A 341 1.09 13.57 39.76
N ALA A 342 0.97 13.10 40.99
CA ALA A 342 1.54 11.82 41.42
C ALA A 342 0.91 10.60 40.71
N LEU A 343 -0.39 10.64 40.40
CA LEU A 343 -1.07 9.63 39.60
C LEU A 343 -0.51 9.63 38.17
N ARG A 344 -0.46 10.80 37.54
CA ARG A 344 0.03 10.93 36.15
C ARG A 344 1.48 10.53 36.00
N GLU A 345 2.32 10.83 37.00
CA GLU A 345 3.71 10.37 36.97
C GLU A 345 3.83 8.84 36.96
N ARG A 346 3.01 8.15 37.72
CA ARG A 346 2.92 6.67 37.69
C ARG A 346 2.35 6.11 36.38
N GLN A 347 1.48 6.88 35.71
CA GLN A 347 0.84 6.52 34.45
C GLN A 347 1.67 6.92 33.23
N ARG A 348 2.79 7.63 33.40
CA ARG A 348 3.71 7.89 32.30
C ARG A 348 4.43 6.59 31.89
N ALA A 349 4.64 6.44 30.61
CA ALA A 349 5.53 5.40 30.15
C ALA A 349 6.92 5.57 30.78
N PRO A 350 7.60 4.48 31.15
CA PRO A 350 9.00 4.56 31.54
C PRO A 350 9.77 5.39 30.51
N ALA A 351 10.61 6.33 30.94
CA ALA A 351 11.47 7.08 30.05
C ALA A 351 12.13 6.09 29.07
N ALA A 352 12.19 6.47 27.79
CA ALA A 352 12.78 5.61 26.77
C ALA A 352 14.11 5.07 27.28
N LYS A 353 14.20 3.75 27.42
CA LYS A 353 15.45 3.07 27.77
C LYS A 353 16.53 3.55 26.78
N GLU A 354 17.78 3.53 27.21
CA GLU A 354 18.96 3.78 26.39
C GLU A 354 18.79 3.29 24.95
N ALA A 355 19.44 3.96 23.99
CA ALA A 355 19.36 3.63 22.58
C ALA A 355 19.38 2.11 22.35
N VAL A 356 18.27 1.56 21.91
CA VAL A 356 18.14 0.12 21.65
C VAL A 356 19.03 -0.23 20.46
N ILE A 357 20.03 -1.07 20.66
CA ILE A 357 20.89 -1.61 19.60
C ILE A 357 20.30 -2.93 19.14
N ILE A 358 20.08 -3.08 17.84
CA ILE A 358 19.60 -4.34 17.25
C ILE A 358 20.72 -5.36 17.24
N ALA A 359 20.64 -6.36 18.09
CA ALA A 359 21.66 -7.41 18.22
C ALA A 359 21.45 -8.56 17.25
N ALA A 360 20.21 -8.80 16.80
CA ALA A 360 19.88 -9.83 15.83
C ALA A 360 18.65 -9.43 15.01
N ILE A 361 18.54 -9.98 13.79
CA ILE A 361 17.35 -9.87 12.94
C ILE A 361 16.89 -11.29 12.59
N ARG A 362 15.61 -11.57 12.77
CA ARG A 362 14.97 -12.85 12.43
C ARG A 362 13.79 -12.63 11.51
N VAL A 363 13.48 -13.62 10.70
CA VAL A 363 12.28 -13.64 9.82
C VAL A 363 11.45 -14.84 10.18
N GLU A 364 10.19 -14.64 10.46
CA GLU A 364 9.24 -15.69 10.81
C GLU A 364 8.00 -15.64 9.91
N GLY A 365 7.41 -16.81 9.63
CA GLY A 365 6.16 -16.95 8.85
C GLY A 365 6.38 -17.27 7.37
N THR A 366 7.62 -17.32 6.89
CA THR A 366 7.92 -17.78 5.53
C THR A 366 7.72 -19.30 5.40
N LYS A 367 7.23 -19.73 4.24
CA LYS A 367 7.05 -21.15 3.86
C LYS A 367 7.64 -21.46 2.48
N ARG A 368 7.34 -20.63 1.49
CA ARG A 368 7.81 -20.71 0.10
C ARG A 368 8.89 -19.67 -0.19
N VAL A 369 8.68 -18.48 0.36
CA VAL A 369 9.59 -17.35 0.20
C VAL A 369 10.81 -17.58 1.07
N SER A 370 12.02 -17.47 0.49
CA SER A 370 13.24 -17.56 1.29
C SER A 370 13.35 -16.41 2.29
N PRO A 371 13.66 -16.68 3.58
CA PRO A 371 13.92 -15.62 4.56
C PRO A 371 15.00 -14.64 4.11
N GLU A 372 16.00 -15.08 3.34
CA GLU A 372 17.08 -14.24 2.82
C GLU A 372 16.58 -13.13 1.91
N VAL A 373 15.49 -13.37 1.17
CA VAL A 373 14.85 -12.36 0.31
C VAL A 373 14.23 -11.25 1.15
N VAL A 374 13.64 -11.60 2.30
CA VAL A 374 13.11 -10.62 3.26
C VAL A 374 14.25 -9.81 3.87
N LEU A 375 15.28 -10.48 4.38
CA LEU A 375 16.44 -9.83 4.99
C LEU A 375 17.13 -8.82 4.06
N GLN A 376 17.19 -9.10 2.77
CA GLN A 376 17.78 -8.20 1.78
C GLN A 376 16.96 -6.96 1.48
N SER A 377 15.66 -7.02 1.71
CA SER A 377 14.76 -5.87 1.55
C SER A 377 14.90 -4.87 2.70
N LEU A 378 15.65 -5.22 3.76
CA LEU A 378 15.86 -4.38 4.93
C LEU A 378 17.09 -3.49 4.74
N GLN A 379 16.95 -2.20 5.05
CA GLN A 379 18.09 -1.29 5.26
C GLN A 379 18.61 -1.37 6.70
N THR A 380 17.76 -1.76 7.63
CA THR A 380 18.12 -1.99 9.02
C THR A 380 19.14 -3.11 9.14
N GLN A 381 20.24 -2.88 9.85
CA GLN A 381 21.32 -3.83 10.02
C GLN A 381 21.58 -4.17 11.48
N VAL A 382 22.13 -5.35 11.73
CA VAL A 382 22.62 -5.76 13.05
C VAL A 382 23.73 -4.81 13.49
N GLY A 383 23.70 -4.39 14.76
CA GLY A 383 24.64 -3.45 15.34
C GLY A 383 24.24 -1.96 15.21
N GLN A 384 23.18 -1.66 14.49
CA GLN A 384 22.65 -0.30 14.38
C GLN A 384 21.71 0.03 15.54
N GLN A 385 21.62 1.31 15.85
CA GLN A 385 20.58 1.83 16.73
C GLN A 385 19.22 1.67 16.08
N LEU A 386 18.23 1.28 16.87
CA LEU A 386 16.85 1.17 16.45
C LEU A 386 16.33 2.53 15.94
N ASP A 387 16.00 2.58 14.67
CA ASP A 387 15.27 3.67 14.03
C ASP A 387 13.92 3.14 13.50
N ARG A 388 12.85 3.58 14.14
CA ARG A 388 11.49 3.12 13.79
C ARG A 388 11.08 3.53 12.39
N ASP A 389 11.44 4.72 11.95
CA ASP A 389 11.08 5.21 10.62
C ASP A 389 11.74 4.37 9.52
N THR A 390 13.00 3.99 9.71
CA THR A 390 13.71 3.07 8.82
C THR A 390 13.05 1.68 8.81
N ILE A 391 12.69 1.13 9.98
CA ILE A 391 12.04 -0.18 10.05
C ILE A 391 10.64 -0.15 9.40
N ASP A 392 9.85 0.90 9.61
CA ASP A 392 8.54 1.03 8.97
C ASP A 392 8.66 1.12 7.43
N LEU A 393 9.71 1.78 6.94
CA LEU A 393 10.03 1.78 5.51
C LEU A 393 10.45 0.39 5.02
N ASP A 394 11.27 -0.33 5.80
CA ASP A 394 11.66 -1.71 5.50
C ASP A 394 10.43 -2.64 5.44
N MET A 395 9.48 -2.51 6.36
CA MET A 395 8.24 -3.29 6.31
C MET A 395 7.45 -3.01 5.03
N ARG A 396 7.36 -1.74 4.61
CA ARG A 396 6.73 -1.37 3.33
C ARG A 396 7.49 -1.93 2.13
N ARG A 397 8.83 -1.98 2.14
CA ARG A 397 9.63 -2.61 1.08
C ARG A 397 9.38 -4.11 0.99
N VAL A 398 9.40 -4.80 2.12
CA VAL A 398 9.09 -6.24 2.18
C VAL A 398 7.67 -6.51 1.68
N PHE A 399 6.69 -5.72 2.12
CA PHE A 399 5.30 -5.82 1.65
C PHE A 399 5.17 -5.51 0.15
N GLY A 400 5.86 -4.49 -0.29
CA GLY A 400 5.88 -4.03 -1.68
C GLY A 400 6.36 -5.07 -2.69
N ARG A 401 7.05 -6.11 -2.26
CA ARG A 401 7.39 -7.27 -3.13
C ARG A 401 6.15 -7.98 -3.66
N GLY A 402 4.99 -7.80 -3.01
CA GLY A 402 3.73 -8.40 -3.45
C GLY A 402 3.57 -9.88 -3.10
N ASP A 403 4.50 -10.46 -2.33
CA ASP A 403 4.54 -11.88 -1.94
C ASP A 403 3.74 -12.16 -0.65
N PHE A 404 3.46 -11.12 0.13
CA PHE A 404 2.89 -11.23 1.48
C PHE A 404 1.51 -10.58 1.56
N GLU A 405 0.61 -11.19 2.36
CA GLU A 405 -0.66 -10.59 2.78
C GLU A 405 -0.48 -9.58 3.91
N ASN A 406 0.50 -9.85 4.79
CA ASN A 406 0.82 -9.00 5.92
C ASN A 406 2.32 -9.06 6.21
N VAL A 407 2.88 -7.93 6.61
CA VAL A 407 4.25 -7.76 7.07
C VAL A 407 4.20 -6.92 8.33
N ASN A 408 4.82 -7.41 9.39
CA ASN A 408 4.87 -6.75 10.68
C ASN A 408 6.22 -7.01 11.35
N TYR A 409 6.48 -6.38 12.49
CA TYR A 409 7.67 -6.68 13.28
C TYR A 409 7.42 -6.60 14.79
N THR A 410 8.24 -7.30 15.55
CA THR A 410 8.38 -7.13 16.98
C THR A 410 9.85 -6.88 17.33
N ILE A 411 10.06 -6.28 18.49
CA ILE A 411 11.40 -6.09 19.05
C ILE A 411 11.32 -6.68 20.45
N ASP A 412 11.99 -7.81 20.61
CA ASP A 412 11.92 -8.59 21.81
C ASP A 412 13.32 -8.78 22.39
N ASP A 413 13.40 -8.87 23.73
CA ASP A 413 14.63 -9.29 24.40
C ASP A 413 14.69 -10.83 24.36
N VAL A 414 15.63 -11.36 23.59
CA VAL A 414 15.88 -12.80 23.49
C VAL A 414 17.28 -13.06 24.03
N ASP A 415 17.37 -13.71 25.19
CA ASP A 415 18.63 -14.01 25.87
C ASP A 415 19.51 -12.77 26.16
N GLY A 416 18.90 -11.67 26.58
CA GLY A 416 19.59 -10.37 26.83
C GLY A 416 20.01 -9.62 25.57
N LYS A 417 19.49 -10.03 24.40
CA LYS A 417 19.78 -9.40 23.10
C LYS A 417 18.51 -8.86 22.46
N GLN A 418 18.52 -7.58 22.12
CA GLN A 418 17.40 -6.97 21.41
C GLN A 418 17.32 -7.53 19.98
N THR A 419 16.31 -8.30 19.72
CA THR A 419 16.10 -8.99 18.44
C THR A 419 14.93 -8.33 17.69
N LEU A 420 15.19 -7.86 16.47
CA LEU A 420 14.15 -7.48 15.53
C LEU A 420 13.63 -8.73 14.84
N THR A 421 12.36 -9.08 15.08
CA THR A 421 11.70 -10.20 14.40
C THR A 421 10.73 -9.66 13.37
N VAL A 422 11.01 -9.89 12.08
CA VAL A 422 10.12 -9.55 10.97
C VAL A 422 9.11 -10.69 10.80
N LEU A 423 7.86 -10.39 11.02
CA LEU A 423 6.74 -11.32 10.95
C LEU A 423 6.05 -11.17 9.60
N VAL A 424 6.06 -12.22 8.78
CA VAL A 424 5.42 -12.19 7.47
C VAL A 424 4.34 -13.26 7.36
N ARG A 425 3.29 -12.96 6.58
CA ARG A 425 2.31 -13.95 6.17
C ARG A 425 2.23 -13.95 4.66
N GLU A 426 2.66 -15.07 4.05
CA GLU A 426 2.63 -15.25 2.61
C GLU A 426 1.20 -15.27 2.07
N LYS A 427 1.01 -14.71 0.87
CA LYS A 427 -0.23 -14.91 0.11
C LYS A 427 -0.43 -16.40 -0.15
N PRO A 428 -1.64 -16.93 0.05
CA PRO A 428 -1.89 -18.36 -0.19
C PRO A 428 -1.80 -18.72 -1.67
N GLU A 429 -2.14 -17.79 -2.57
CA GLU A 429 -2.15 -17.98 -4.00
C GLU A 429 -0.71 -17.94 -4.56
N ARG A 430 -0.52 -18.68 -5.67
CA ARG A 430 0.72 -18.64 -6.49
C ARG A 430 0.45 -18.09 -7.87
N ASP A 431 -0.79 -18.31 -8.32
CA ASP A 431 -1.23 -18.05 -9.68
C ASP A 431 -2.11 -16.81 -9.70
N TYR A 432 -1.84 -15.92 -10.64
CA TYR A 432 -2.48 -14.63 -10.75
C TYR A 432 -2.87 -14.33 -12.18
N PHE A 433 -4.00 -13.64 -12.36
CA PHE A 433 -4.39 -13.00 -13.60
C PHE A 433 -4.40 -11.48 -13.46
N ARG A 434 -4.05 -10.80 -14.56
CA ARG A 434 -4.21 -9.36 -14.74
C ARG A 434 -4.86 -9.10 -16.08
N PHE A 435 -5.68 -8.06 -16.15
CA PHE A 435 -6.35 -7.63 -17.36
C PHE A 435 -6.14 -6.14 -17.57
N GLY A 436 -6.11 -5.71 -18.83
CA GLY A 436 -5.93 -4.31 -19.18
C GLY A 436 -6.62 -3.95 -20.49
N LEU A 437 -6.79 -2.65 -20.68
CA LEU A 437 -7.38 -2.06 -21.88
C LEU A 437 -6.57 -0.82 -22.24
N GLU A 438 -6.27 -0.67 -23.51
CA GLU A 438 -5.70 0.54 -24.10
C GLU A 438 -6.57 0.98 -25.25
N LEU A 439 -6.91 2.25 -25.30
CA LEU A 439 -7.58 2.91 -26.39
C LEU A 439 -6.73 4.13 -26.81
N ASP A 440 -6.46 4.22 -28.08
CA ASP A 440 -5.69 5.31 -28.69
C ASP A 440 -6.39 5.75 -29.96
N ALA A 441 -6.88 6.96 -30.00
CA ALA A 441 -7.55 7.51 -31.16
C ALA A 441 -7.03 8.91 -31.49
N ASP A 442 -6.62 9.08 -32.76
CA ASP A 442 -6.52 10.36 -33.44
C ASP A 442 -7.86 10.57 -34.14
N LEU A 443 -8.70 11.45 -33.55
CA LEU A 443 -10.08 11.64 -34.00
C LEU A 443 -10.12 12.12 -35.44
N GLY A 444 -10.52 11.20 -36.33
CA GLY A 444 -10.64 11.42 -37.76
C GLY A 444 -9.64 10.70 -38.65
N LYS A 445 -8.62 10.02 -38.08
CA LYS A 445 -7.57 9.35 -38.87
C LYS A 445 -7.30 7.92 -38.46
N GLN A 446 -6.88 7.66 -37.23
CA GLN A 446 -6.53 6.32 -36.74
C GLN A 446 -7.12 6.06 -35.37
N SER A 447 -7.59 4.84 -35.15
CA SER A 447 -8.05 4.37 -33.83
C SER A 447 -7.48 2.99 -33.59
N ASN A 448 -6.88 2.80 -32.42
CA ASN A 448 -6.32 1.55 -32.00
C ASN A 448 -6.95 1.14 -30.67
N PHE A 449 -7.11 -0.14 -30.48
CA PHE A 449 -7.47 -0.71 -29.19
C PHE A 449 -6.68 -1.97 -28.93
N ASN A 450 -6.35 -2.23 -27.67
CA ASN A 450 -5.67 -3.44 -27.24
C ASN A 450 -6.27 -3.91 -25.91
N LEU A 451 -6.60 -5.19 -25.85
CA LEU A 451 -6.97 -5.90 -24.63
C LEU A 451 -5.76 -6.70 -24.16
N PHE A 452 -5.41 -6.56 -22.90
CA PHE A 452 -4.30 -7.26 -22.29
C PHE A 452 -4.81 -8.32 -21.32
N ALA A 453 -4.20 -9.49 -21.33
CA ALA A 453 -4.35 -10.51 -20.32
C ALA A 453 -2.98 -11.08 -19.98
N SER A 454 -2.69 -11.24 -18.71
CA SER A 454 -1.45 -11.82 -18.22
C SER A 454 -1.75 -12.89 -17.18
N TYR A 455 -1.15 -14.05 -17.34
CA TYR A 455 -1.07 -15.09 -16.33
C TYR A 455 0.32 -15.12 -15.74
N ARG A 456 0.40 -15.24 -14.42
CA ARG A 456 1.66 -15.31 -13.69
C ARG A 456 1.60 -16.35 -12.60
N SER A 457 2.63 -17.21 -12.52
CA SER A 457 2.85 -18.16 -11.42
C SER A 457 4.15 -17.81 -10.72
N LYS A 458 4.09 -17.48 -9.42
CA LYS A 458 5.21 -17.00 -8.62
C LYS A 458 5.76 -18.09 -7.71
N TRP A 459 7.02 -17.96 -7.31
CA TRP A 459 7.68 -18.85 -6.35
C TRP A 459 7.63 -20.33 -6.76
N LEU A 460 8.00 -20.60 -8.02
CA LEU A 460 8.10 -21.96 -8.56
C LEU A 460 9.23 -22.78 -7.89
N ASN A 461 10.22 -22.07 -7.35
CA ASN A 461 11.29 -22.65 -6.53
C ASN A 461 11.70 -21.71 -5.40
N ALA A 462 12.61 -22.15 -4.53
CA ALA A 462 13.08 -21.41 -3.36
C ALA A 462 13.82 -20.09 -3.68
N TRP A 463 14.23 -19.86 -4.92
CA TRP A 463 14.89 -18.64 -5.36
C TRP A 463 13.93 -17.59 -5.93
N GLY A 464 12.63 -17.92 -5.98
CA GLY A 464 11.62 -17.02 -6.50
C GLY A 464 11.47 -17.03 -8.01
N ALA A 465 11.64 -18.21 -8.64
CA ALA A 465 11.36 -18.37 -10.06
C ALA A 465 9.90 -18.05 -10.39
N GLU A 466 9.70 -17.45 -11.55
CA GLU A 466 8.39 -16.96 -11.99
C GLU A 466 8.14 -17.33 -13.44
N TRP A 467 6.92 -17.80 -13.73
CA TRP A 467 6.42 -18.01 -15.07
C TRP A 467 5.38 -16.93 -15.39
N ARG A 468 5.54 -16.25 -16.54
CA ARG A 468 4.59 -15.27 -17.04
C ARG A 468 4.20 -15.59 -18.48
N SER A 469 2.91 -15.49 -18.79
CA SER A 469 2.38 -15.58 -20.15
C SER A 469 1.47 -14.40 -20.42
N ASP A 470 1.74 -13.68 -21.51
CA ASP A 470 1.05 -12.46 -21.89
C ASP A 470 0.28 -12.67 -23.20
N LEU A 471 -0.93 -12.14 -23.24
CA LEU A 471 -1.80 -12.10 -24.41
C LEU A 471 -2.24 -10.66 -24.66
N VAL A 472 -2.03 -10.18 -25.88
CA VAL A 472 -2.60 -8.91 -26.35
C VAL A 472 -3.46 -9.22 -27.56
N LEU A 473 -4.68 -8.68 -27.56
CA LEU A 473 -5.65 -8.84 -28.66
C LEU A 473 -6.18 -7.47 -29.05
N GLY A 474 -6.16 -7.16 -30.33
CA GLY A 474 -6.68 -5.90 -30.84
C GLY A 474 -5.91 -5.47 -32.08
N THR A 475 -5.58 -4.19 -32.16
CA THR A 475 -4.74 -3.63 -33.21
C THR A 475 -3.38 -4.29 -33.24
N ASN A 476 -2.81 -4.53 -32.06
CA ASN A 476 -1.63 -5.36 -31.87
C ASN A 476 -2.07 -6.75 -31.38
N VAL A 477 -1.40 -7.77 -31.85
CA VAL A 477 -1.54 -9.15 -31.33
C VAL A 477 -0.22 -9.57 -30.75
N LEU A 478 -0.20 -10.10 -29.54
CA LEU A 478 0.97 -10.66 -28.89
C LEU A 478 0.55 -11.91 -28.11
N VAL A 479 1.28 -12.99 -28.32
CA VAL A 479 1.27 -14.17 -27.47
C VAL A 479 2.71 -14.44 -27.05
N GLY A 480 2.99 -14.34 -25.79
CA GLY A 480 4.34 -14.50 -25.29
C GLY A 480 4.39 -15.24 -23.97
N THR A 481 5.51 -15.88 -23.72
CA THR A 481 5.78 -16.51 -22.43
C THR A 481 7.24 -16.36 -22.06
N GLU A 482 7.49 -16.14 -20.77
CA GLU A 482 8.84 -16.04 -20.21
C GLU A 482 8.94 -16.80 -18.89
N PHE A 483 10.13 -17.26 -18.61
CA PHE A 483 10.51 -17.88 -17.35
C PHE A 483 11.63 -17.06 -16.71
N TYR A 484 11.32 -16.32 -15.65
CA TYR A 484 12.31 -15.55 -14.89
C TYR A 484 12.91 -16.45 -13.82
N GLN A 485 14.20 -16.71 -13.87
CA GLN A 485 14.94 -17.54 -12.93
C GLN A 485 16.04 -16.76 -12.25
N PRO A 486 15.84 -16.32 -10.98
CA PRO A 486 16.96 -15.87 -10.16
C PRO A 486 17.99 -16.99 -9.94
N LEU A 487 19.27 -16.64 -9.90
CA LEU A 487 20.37 -17.60 -9.74
C LEU A 487 20.77 -17.80 -8.25
N SER A 488 20.12 -17.08 -7.34
CA SER A 488 20.29 -17.25 -5.89
C SER A 488 19.09 -16.68 -5.16
N ALA A 489 18.94 -16.98 -3.87
CA ALA A 489 17.96 -16.35 -2.99
C ALA A 489 18.15 -14.82 -2.91
N ARG A 490 19.35 -14.34 -3.14
CA ARG A 490 19.66 -12.89 -3.18
C ARG A 490 19.12 -12.17 -4.42
N GLN A 491 18.74 -12.90 -5.48
CA GLN A 491 18.15 -12.37 -6.70
C GLN A 491 18.95 -11.26 -7.40
N TYR A 492 20.28 -11.20 -7.19
CA TYR A 492 21.12 -10.23 -7.90
C TYR A 492 21.26 -10.58 -9.37
N PHE A 493 21.49 -11.85 -9.68
CA PHE A 493 21.62 -12.34 -11.05
C PHE A 493 20.42 -13.21 -11.41
N PHE A 494 20.03 -13.15 -12.67
CA PHE A 494 18.90 -13.92 -13.19
C PHE A 494 19.10 -14.28 -14.65
N VAL A 495 18.33 -15.27 -15.11
CA VAL A 495 18.20 -15.62 -16.52
C VAL A 495 16.74 -15.63 -16.94
N VAL A 496 16.48 -15.28 -18.21
CA VAL A 496 15.12 -15.17 -18.74
C VAL A 496 15.04 -15.76 -20.15
N PRO A 497 14.80 -17.08 -20.32
CA PRO A 497 14.31 -17.60 -21.58
C PRO A 497 12.90 -17.06 -21.87
N ARG A 498 12.66 -16.67 -23.14
CA ARG A 498 11.40 -16.10 -23.61
C ARG A 498 11.09 -16.55 -25.01
N VAL A 499 9.80 -16.81 -25.28
CA VAL A 499 9.27 -17.06 -26.63
C VAL A 499 8.09 -16.11 -26.85
N GLN A 500 8.04 -15.50 -28.02
CA GLN A 500 7.00 -14.51 -28.34
C GLN A 500 6.62 -14.61 -29.81
N TYR A 501 5.32 -14.51 -30.07
CA TYR A 501 4.74 -14.25 -31.37
C TYR A 501 3.98 -12.93 -31.33
N SER A 502 4.24 -12.05 -32.30
CA SER A 502 3.56 -10.75 -32.34
C SER A 502 3.19 -10.36 -33.78
N VAL A 503 2.08 -9.62 -33.88
CA VAL A 503 1.63 -8.99 -35.12
C VAL A 503 1.34 -7.54 -34.84
N THR A 504 1.99 -6.64 -35.57
CA THR A 504 1.84 -5.20 -35.42
C THR A 504 1.65 -4.53 -36.77
N PRO A 505 0.79 -3.49 -36.88
CA PRO A 505 0.68 -2.71 -38.09
C PRO A 505 1.90 -1.79 -38.24
N TRP A 506 2.36 -1.65 -39.46
CA TRP A 506 3.41 -0.73 -39.85
C TRP A 506 2.89 0.17 -40.97
N TYR A 507 2.96 1.49 -40.77
CA TYR A 507 2.36 2.44 -41.69
C TYR A 507 3.44 3.21 -42.45
N LEU A 508 3.18 3.46 -43.73
CA LEU A 508 3.98 4.30 -44.57
C LEU A 508 3.21 5.54 -44.97
N PHE A 509 3.80 6.70 -44.77
CA PHE A 509 3.19 7.98 -45.07
C PHE A 509 3.98 8.72 -46.13
N GLU A 510 3.24 9.46 -46.98
CA GLU A 510 3.76 10.55 -47.81
C GLU A 510 3.11 11.83 -47.27
N ASP A 511 3.92 12.71 -46.67
CA ASP A 511 3.46 13.82 -45.85
C ASP A 511 2.45 13.39 -44.78
N THR A 512 1.17 13.71 -44.95
CA THR A 512 0.07 13.39 -44.03
C THR A 512 -0.81 12.23 -44.50
N ILE A 513 -0.56 11.71 -45.70
CA ILE A 513 -1.40 10.69 -46.33
C ILE A 513 -0.76 9.32 -46.08
N GLN A 514 -1.50 8.39 -45.49
CA GLN A 514 -1.07 7.00 -45.41
C GLN A 514 -1.17 6.36 -46.80
N ILE A 515 -0.01 5.98 -47.37
CA ILE A 515 0.09 5.42 -48.72
C ILE A 515 0.24 3.89 -48.72
N ALA A 516 0.65 3.30 -47.59
CA ALA A 516 0.67 1.86 -47.43
C ALA A 516 0.54 1.45 -45.96
N GLN A 517 0.01 0.25 -45.77
CA GLN A 517 -0.01 -0.45 -44.50
C GLN A 517 0.54 -1.86 -44.67
N TYR A 518 1.47 -2.23 -43.81
CA TYR A 518 2.04 -3.58 -43.73
C TYR A 518 1.65 -4.23 -42.43
N LYS A 519 1.52 -5.54 -42.49
CA LYS A 519 1.42 -6.43 -41.34
C LYS A 519 2.83 -6.93 -41.04
N ASN A 520 3.38 -6.52 -39.90
CA ASN A 520 4.67 -6.99 -39.39
C ASN A 520 4.42 -8.13 -38.41
N THR A 521 4.77 -9.35 -38.81
CA THR A 521 4.62 -10.55 -37.98
C THR A 521 6.01 -11.01 -37.54
N GLU A 522 6.18 -11.27 -36.24
CA GLU A 522 7.46 -11.67 -35.66
C GLU A 522 7.28 -12.86 -34.72
N ALA A 523 8.11 -13.87 -34.87
CA ALA A 523 8.23 -15.01 -33.97
C ALA A 523 9.66 -15.11 -33.46
N ILE A 524 9.85 -14.96 -32.15
CA ILE A 524 11.19 -14.84 -31.53
C ILE A 524 11.31 -15.82 -30.37
N ALA A 525 12.49 -16.45 -30.27
CA ALA A 525 13.04 -17.04 -29.07
C ALA A 525 14.19 -16.15 -28.57
N ALA A 526 14.23 -15.83 -27.30
CA ALA A 526 15.27 -15.01 -26.69
C ALA A 526 15.75 -15.61 -25.37
N PHE A 527 16.99 -15.33 -25.04
CA PHE A 527 17.61 -15.73 -23.77
C PHE A 527 18.42 -14.56 -23.23
N ASP A 528 17.99 -14.01 -22.09
CA ASP A 528 18.65 -12.90 -21.43
C ASP A 528 19.32 -13.37 -20.14
N VAL A 529 20.50 -12.83 -19.84
CA VAL A 529 21.18 -12.88 -18.55
C VAL A 529 21.17 -11.47 -18.00
N GLY A 530 20.79 -11.30 -16.75
CA GLY A 530 20.68 -9.98 -16.16
C GLY A 530 21.20 -9.89 -14.75
N ALA A 531 21.41 -8.66 -14.32
CA ALA A 531 21.77 -8.30 -12.95
C ALA A 531 20.89 -7.15 -12.47
N ASN A 532 20.31 -7.28 -11.28
CA ASN A 532 19.59 -6.23 -10.59
C ASN A 532 20.58 -5.29 -9.88
N ILE A 533 20.39 -3.99 -10.07
CA ILE A 533 21.10 -2.93 -9.35
C ILE A 533 20.17 -2.48 -8.19
N ILE A 534 19.97 -3.39 -7.25
CA ILE A 534 19.02 -3.23 -6.11
C ILE A 534 17.66 -2.71 -6.64
N GLU A 535 17.03 -1.72 -5.99
CA GLU A 535 15.79 -1.08 -6.43
C GLU A 535 16.01 -0.05 -7.56
N TYR A 536 17.24 0.28 -7.90
CA TYR A 536 17.57 1.38 -8.81
C TYR A 536 17.41 1.02 -10.27
N GLY A 537 17.70 -0.24 -10.63
CA GLY A 537 17.68 -0.61 -12.03
C GLY A 537 18.10 -2.04 -12.29
N GLU A 538 18.32 -2.35 -13.55
CA GLU A 538 18.85 -3.63 -14.04
C GLU A 538 19.69 -3.47 -15.29
N VAL A 539 20.60 -4.42 -15.49
CA VAL A 539 21.33 -4.63 -16.74
C VAL A 539 20.95 -5.98 -17.29
N ARG A 540 20.67 -6.06 -18.59
CA ARG A 540 20.41 -7.32 -19.32
C ARG A 540 21.31 -7.40 -20.54
N VAL A 541 21.81 -8.59 -20.80
CA VAL A 541 22.51 -8.95 -22.05
C VAL A 541 21.91 -10.25 -22.53
N GLY A 542 21.53 -10.32 -23.79
CA GLY A 542 20.91 -11.51 -24.31
C GLY A 542 21.06 -11.68 -25.82
N ALA A 543 20.69 -12.87 -26.28
CA ALA A 543 20.57 -13.20 -27.67
C ALA A 543 19.11 -13.45 -28.04
N ARG A 544 18.78 -13.11 -29.28
CA ARG A 544 17.48 -13.45 -29.88
C ARG A 544 17.66 -14.12 -31.20
N TYR A 545 16.78 -15.07 -31.50
CA TYR A 545 16.69 -15.77 -32.76
C TYR A 545 15.22 -15.86 -33.17
N GLY A 546 14.95 -15.74 -34.48
CA GLY A 546 13.57 -15.80 -34.92
C GLY A 546 13.37 -15.55 -36.39
N TYR A 547 12.15 -15.29 -36.75
CA TYR A 547 11.70 -15.04 -38.10
C TYR A 547 10.71 -13.89 -38.13
N ARG A 548 10.81 -13.06 -39.16
CA ARG A 548 9.91 -11.94 -39.42
C ARG A 548 9.30 -12.03 -40.81
N SER A 549 8.02 -11.72 -40.92
CA SER A 549 7.29 -11.51 -42.17
C SER A 549 6.71 -10.10 -42.19
N PHE A 550 6.81 -9.45 -43.32
CA PHE A 550 6.39 -8.09 -43.54
C PHE A 550 5.52 -8.03 -44.81
N ASP A 551 4.18 -8.08 -44.64
CA ASP A 551 3.23 -8.34 -45.69
C ASP A 551 2.36 -7.10 -45.97
N LEU A 552 2.30 -6.65 -47.22
CA LEU A 552 1.48 -5.50 -47.65
C LEU A 552 -0.01 -5.84 -47.49
N GLN A 553 -0.72 -5.01 -46.70
CA GLN A 553 -2.18 -5.13 -46.48
C GLN A 553 -2.96 -4.17 -47.37
N SER A 554 -2.46 -2.95 -47.51
CA SER A 554 -3.05 -1.96 -48.39
C SER A 554 -1.96 -1.02 -48.94
N GLY A 555 -2.14 -0.57 -50.17
CA GLY A 555 -1.18 0.33 -50.84
C GLY A 555 -1.12 0.09 -52.33
N SER A 556 -0.24 0.82 -53.01
CA SER A 556 0.00 0.62 -54.44
C SER A 556 0.60 -0.76 -54.73
N PRO A 557 0.19 -1.46 -55.81
CA PRO A 557 0.84 -2.70 -56.26
C PRO A 557 2.34 -2.53 -56.61
N ARG A 558 2.83 -1.32 -56.72
CA ARG A 558 4.25 -1.01 -56.93
C ARG A 558 5.10 -1.22 -55.66
N PHE A 559 4.50 -1.27 -54.50
CA PHE A 559 5.22 -1.57 -53.26
C PHE A 559 5.48 -3.05 -53.14
N PRO A 560 6.61 -3.49 -52.52
CA PRO A 560 6.87 -4.89 -52.26
C PRO A 560 5.67 -5.56 -51.54
N SER A 561 5.19 -6.67 -52.08
CA SER A 561 4.02 -7.36 -51.53
C SER A 561 4.35 -8.09 -50.23
N ASN A 562 5.57 -8.59 -50.10
CA ASN A 562 6.06 -9.29 -48.91
C ASN A 562 7.59 -9.18 -48.81
N ALA A 563 8.08 -9.27 -47.59
CA ALA A 563 9.46 -9.46 -47.25
C ALA A 563 9.56 -10.40 -46.05
N HIS A 564 10.59 -11.22 -46.05
CA HIS A 564 10.85 -12.16 -44.96
C HIS A 564 12.30 -11.98 -44.52
N ALA A 565 12.55 -12.13 -43.22
CA ALA A 565 13.91 -12.06 -42.71
C ALA A 565 14.06 -13.00 -41.51
N SER A 566 15.16 -13.71 -41.49
CA SER A 566 15.65 -14.43 -40.32
C SER A 566 16.32 -13.42 -39.38
N LEU A 567 16.04 -13.56 -38.12
CA LEU A 567 16.54 -12.69 -37.05
C LEU A 567 17.58 -13.46 -36.24
N GLY A 568 18.75 -12.86 -36.05
CA GLY A 568 19.79 -13.37 -35.16
C GLY A 568 20.55 -12.18 -34.58
N ALA A 569 20.36 -11.86 -33.28
CA ALA A 569 20.92 -10.64 -32.75
C ALA A 569 21.35 -10.76 -31.28
N LEU A 570 22.28 -9.89 -30.91
CA LEU A 570 22.62 -9.58 -29.52
C LEU A 570 21.92 -8.29 -29.09
N ASN A 571 21.50 -8.25 -27.83
CA ASN A 571 20.89 -7.08 -27.23
C ASN A 571 21.50 -6.86 -25.85
N ALA A 572 21.89 -5.62 -25.56
CA ALA A 572 22.29 -5.21 -24.22
C ALA A 572 21.40 -4.02 -23.79
N GLN A 573 20.88 -4.06 -22.58
CA GLN A 573 19.96 -3.05 -22.06
C GLN A 573 20.36 -2.66 -20.64
N LEU A 574 20.34 -1.35 -20.37
CA LEU A 574 20.42 -0.75 -19.05
C LEU A 574 19.08 -0.04 -18.77
N THR A 575 18.50 -0.30 -17.63
CA THR A 575 17.33 0.43 -17.12
C THR A 575 17.63 0.94 -15.72
N LEU A 576 17.56 2.27 -15.53
CA LEU A 576 17.52 2.88 -14.20
C LEU A 576 16.17 3.57 -14.04
N ASP A 577 15.46 3.35 -12.96
CA ASP A 577 14.10 3.86 -12.76
C ASP A 577 13.83 4.22 -11.31
N ARG A 578 13.71 5.53 -11.05
CA ARG A 578 13.38 6.13 -9.76
C ARG A 578 12.15 7.05 -9.86
N LEU A 579 11.34 6.91 -10.91
CA LEU A 579 10.09 7.66 -11.02
C LEU A 579 9.10 7.23 -9.94
N ASP A 580 8.39 8.18 -9.37
CA ASP A 580 7.31 7.96 -8.40
C ASP A 580 6.03 7.39 -9.04
N ASN A 581 5.75 7.78 -10.28
CA ASN A 581 4.63 7.32 -11.09
C ASN A 581 5.04 7.32 -12.57
N LEU A 582 4.56 6.34 -13.35
CA LEU A 582 4.82 6.29 -14.80
C LEU A 582 3.82 7.07 -15.64
N ASN A 583 2.62 7.34 -15.12
CA ASN A 583 1.55 8.00 -15.88
C ASN A 583 1.65 9.52 -15.76
N PHE A 584 1.48 10.04 -14.56
CA PHE A 584 1.61 11.46 -14.24
C PHE A 584 2.76 11.63 -13.25
N THR A 585 3.98 11.49 -13.74
CA THR A 585 5.20 11.55 -12.91
C THR A 585 5.30 12.88 -12.18
N HIS A 586 5.46 12.87 -10.86
CA HIS A 586 5.64 14.06 -10.05
C HIS A 586 7.10 14.31 -9.68
N SER A 587 7.87 13.23 -9.54
CA SER A 587 9.27 13.31 -9.14
C SER A 587 10.09 12.11 -9.63
N GLY A 588 11.40 12.30 -9.65
CA GLY A 588 12.33 11.23 -9.97
C GLY A 588 12.82 11.26 -11.41
N TYR A 589 13.53 10.20 -11.79
CA TYR A 589 14.14 10.08 -13.11
C TYR A 589 14.10 8.64 -13.63
N ARG A 590 14.18 8.50 -14.95
CA ARG A 590 14.34 7.21 -15.66
C ARG A 590 15.40 7.32 -16.74
N VAL A 591 16.27 6.32 -16.84
CA VAL A 591 17.28 6.19 -17.87
C VAL A 591 17.15 4.81 -18.53
N LEU A 592 17.01 4.79 -19.84
CA LEU A 592 17.05 3.57 -20.66
C LEU A 592 18.22 3.68 -21.62
N GLY A 593 18.99 2.62 -21.74
CA GLY A 593 20.04 2.48 -22.75
C GLY A 593 19.94 1.11 -23.42
N GLN A 594 20.03 1.06 -24.73
CA GLN A 594 19.98 -0.17 -25.52
C GLN A 594 21.06 -0.17 -26.56
N LEU A 595 21.77 -1.29 -26.70
CA LEU A 595 22.63 -1.64 -27.81
C LEU A 595 22.04 -2.88 -28.46
N TYR A 596 21.87 -2.83 -29.76
CA TYR A 596 21.35 -3.92 -30.56
C TYR A 596 22.27 -4.19 -31.76
N SER A 597 22.54 -5.46 -32.02
CA SER A 597 23.38 -5.87 -33.14
C SER A 597 22.79 -7.12 -33.79
N SER A 598 22.25 -6.98 -34.99
CA SER A 598 21.83 -8.07 -35.87
C SER A 598 23.08 -8.63 -36.59
N LEU A 599 23.29 -9.92 -36.47
CA LEU A 599 24.54 -10.57 -36.90
C LEU A 599 24.28 -11.77 -37.80
N LYS A 600 24.87 -11.82 -38.98
CA LYS A 600 24.83 -12.99 -39.86
C LYS A 600 25.40 -14.24 -39.20
N ALA A 601 26.38 -14.08 -38.32
CA ALA A 601 26.94 -15.17 -37.53
C ALA A 601 25.92 -15.86 -36.60
N LEU A 602 24.83 -15.17 -36.26
CA LEU A 602 23.71 -15.71 -35.48
C LEU A 602 22.51 -16.09 -36.35
N GLY A 603 22.68 -16.12 -37.69
CA GLY A 603 21.66 -16.52 -38.63
C GLY A 603 20.73 -15.38 -39.11
N ALA A 604 21.09 -14.12 -38.91
CA ALA A 604 20.35 -12.99 -39.44
C ALA A 604 20.58 -12.86 -40.98
N ASP A 605 19.52 -12.48 -41.70
CA ASP A 605 19.63 -12.10 -43.10
C ASP A 605 20.26 -10.70 -43.26
N ASP A 606 19.85 -9.75 -42.41
CA ASP A 606 20.34 -8.38 -42.40
C ASP A 606 21.34 -8.13 -41.26
N GLU A 607 22.47 -7.51 -41.56
CA GLU A 607 23.50 -7.15 -40.58
C GLU A 607 23.53 -5.65 -40.35
N TYR A 608 23.15 -5.22 -39.14
CA TYR A 608 23.12 -3.82 -38.74
C TYR A 608 23.21 -3.71 -37.23
N SER A 609 23.57 -2.54 -36.74
CA SER A 609 23.63 -2.25 -35.30
C SER A 609 23.16 -0.84 -35.03
N TYR A 610 22.58 -0.65 -33.85
CA TYR A 610 22.18 0.66 -33.36
C TYR A 610 22.32 0.77 -31.84
N TRP A 611 22.36 2.02 -31.38
CA TRP A 611 22.10 2.35 -30.00
C TRP A 611 20.83 3.20 -29.89
N ARG A 612 20.15 3.07 -28.76
CA ARG A 612 19.02 3.90 -28.36
C ARG A 612 19.16 4.30 -26.91
N GLY A 613 18.90 5.57 -26.58
CA GLY A 613 18.90 6.08 -25.22
C GLY A 613 17.66 6.93 -24.93
N LEU A 614 17.23 6.90 -23.69
CA LEU A 614 16.17 7.76 -23.18
C LEU A 614 16.53 8.20 -21.77
N VAL A 615 16.34 9.50 -21.49
CA VAL A 615 16.43 10.08 -20.16
C VAL A 615 15.16 10.90 -19.95
N SER A 616 14.46 10.66 -18.85
CA SER A 616 13.31 11.45 -18.45
C SER A 616 13.34 11.74 -16.96
N GLY A 617 12.66 12.79 -16.55
CA GLY A 617 12.52 13.14 -15.15
C GLY A 617 11.47 14.21 -14.94
N ALA A 618 10.98 14.31 -13.72
CA ALA A 618 9.97 15.29 -13.34
C ALA A 618 10.26 15.89 -11.97
N GLN A 619 9.77 17.10 -11.77
CA GLN A 619 9.79 17.80 -10.50
C GLN A 619 8.50 18.57 -10.31
N THR A 620 7.93 18.47 -9.08
CA THR A 620 6.67 19.13 -8.71
C THR A 620 6.92 20.20 -7.63
N TRP A 621 6.24 21.34 -7.78
CA TRP A 621 6.18 22.44 -6.81
C TRP A 621 4.72 22.81 -6.56
N GLY A 622 4.19 22.43 -5.41
CA GLY A 622 2.75 22.59 -5.12
C GLY A 622 1.90 21.81 -6.11
N ALA A 623 1.00 22.48 -6.82
CA ALA A 623 0.14 21.85 -7.84
C ALA A 623 0.83 21.73 -9.22
N HIS A 624 2.02 22.28 -9.41
CA HIS A 624 2.66 22.45 -10.71
C HIS A 624 3.78 21.43 -10.90
N THR A 625 3.80 20.75 -12.03
CA THR A 625 4.83 19.77 -12.40
C THR A 625 5.47 20.15 -13.74
N LEU A 626 6.77 20.07 -13.79
CA LEU A 626 7.56 20.11 -15.01
C LEU A 626 8.20 18.74 -15.26
N GLU A 627 7.95 18.18 -16.44
CA GLU A 627 8.51 16.90 -16.89
C GLU A 627 9.33 17.11 -18.14
N GLY A 628 10.56 16.57 -18.16
CA GLY A 628 11.44 16.58 -19.33
C GLY A 628 11.73 15.15 -19.80
N LEU A 629 11.84 15.00 -21.13
CA LEU A 629 12.26 13.75 -21.75
C LEU A 629 13.19 14.07 -22.94
N VAL A 630 14.29 13.33 -23.05
CA VAL A 630 15.14 13.31 -24.23
C VAL A 630 15.36 11.86 -24.63
N THR A 631 15.15 11.53 -25.90
CA THR A 631 15.48 10.23 -26.47
C THR A 631 16.21 10.42 -27.77
N ALA A 632 17.19 9.56 -28.01
CA ALA A 632 17.98 9.55 -29.22
C ALA A 632 18.28 8.13 -29.65
N ALA A 633 18.41 7.92 -30.92
CA ALA A 633 18.90 6.67 -31.48
C ALA A 633 19.73 6.94 -32.74
N ASN A 634 20.70 6.13 -32.94
CA ASN A 634 21.56 6.22 -34.12
C ASN A 634 22.07 4.82 -34.50
N ARG A 635 22.18 4.58 -35.78
CA ARG A 635 22.85 3.39 -36.28
C ARG A 635 24.36 3.39 -35.93
N ILE A 636 24.93 2.22 -35.79
CA ILE A 636 26.35 2.01 -35.55
C ILE A 636 26.93 1.30 -36.79
N GLY A 637 27.99 1.86 -37.35
CA GLY A 637 28.62 1.32 -38.58
C GLY A 637 27.99 1.77 -39.89
N GLY A 638 28.31 1.10 -40.99
CA GLY A 638 27.96 1.56 -42.34
C GLY A 638 26.63 1.01 -42.90
N ASN A 639 26.06 -0.04 -42.30
CA ASN A 639 24.87 -0.70 -42.80
C ASN A 639 23.59 0.01 -42.39
N ASP A 640 22.64 0.13 -43.30
CA ASP A 640 21.35 0.73 -43.04
C ASP A 640 20.47 -0.21 -42.22
N ILE A 641 19.63 0.40 -41.35
CA ILE A 641 18.59 -0.31 -40.63
C ILE A 641 17.49 -0.70 -41.62
N PRO A 642 17.06 -1.97 -41.71
CA PRO A 642 16.01 -2.40 -42.62
C PRO A 642 14.68 -1.68 -42.32
N ALA A 643 13.83 -1.56 -43.35
CA ALA A 643 12.56 -0.82 -43.27
C ALA A 643 11.66 -1.26 -42.08
N TYR A 644 11.69 -2.56 -41.77
CA TYR A 644 10.87 -3.14 -40.70
C TYR A 644 11.39 -2.84 -39.27
N ASP A 645 12.62 -2.34 -39.11
CA ASP A 645 13.22 -2.02 -37.80
C ASP A 645 13.54 -0.52 -37.65
N LEU A 646 13.12 0.32 -38.61
CA LEU A 646 13.28 1.76 -38.56
C LEU A 646 12.61 2.34 -37.30
N PHE A 647 13.22 3.35 -36.71
CA PHE A 647 12.63 4.09 -35.62
C PHE A 647 11.44 4.90 -36.11
N ASN A 648 10.39 4.95 -35.26
CA ASN A 648 9.14 5.60 -35.56
C ASN A 648 8.95 6.82 -34.65
N LEU A 649 8.56 7.98 -35.21
CA LEU A 649 8.15 9.16 -34.48
C LEU A 649 6.80 9.64 -35.00
N GLY A 650 6.04 10.29 -34.14
CA GLY A 650 4.71 10.85 -34.41
C GLY A 650 3.67 10.31 -33.43
N GLY A 651 2.70 11.16 -33.09
CA GLY A 651 1.63 10.89 -32.14
C GLY A 651 1.63 11.84 -30.95
N PHE A 652 0.64 11.69 -30.08
CA PHE A 652 0.44 12.53 -28.91
C PHE A 652 1.65 12.44 -27.96
N LEU A 653 2.15 13.60 -27.51
CA LEU A 653 3.35 13.75 -26.67
C LEU A 653 4.63 13.14 -27.28
N TYR A 654 4.60 12.80 -28.57
CA TYR A 654 5.74 12.26 -29.32
C TYR A 654 5.77 12.85 -30.76
N LEU A 655 5.80 14.17 -30.89
CA LEU A 655 5.53 15.04 -32.02
C LEU A 655 4.03 15.20 -32.24
N SER A 656 3.37 15.79 -31.24
CA SER A 656 1.93 16.08 -31.26
C SER A 656 1.51 16.88 -32.48
N GLY A 657 0.42 16.46 -33.14
CA GLY A 657 -0.02 16.99 -34.45
C GLY A 657 0.28 16.03 -35.60
N LEU A 658 1.34 15.22 -35.50
CA LEU A 658 1.60 14.13 -36.43
C LEU A 658 0.77 12.89 -36.07
N GLN A 659 0.49 12.06 -37.07
CA GLN A 659 -0.09 10.74 -36.87
C GLN A 659 0.93 9.77 -36.26
N ARG A 660 0.45 8.73 -35.58
CA ARG A 660 1.30 7.68 -35.02
C ARG A 660 2.16 7.05 -36.13
N GLN A 661 3.48 6.91 -35.89
CA GLN A 661 4.44 6.36 -36.82
C GLN A 661 4.60 7.13 -38.15
N GLN A 662 4.17 8.39 -38.22
CA GLN A 662 4.22 9.16 -39.48
C GLN A 662 5.66 9.37 -39.97
N GLN A 663 6.63 9.49 -39.08
CA GLN A 663 8.04 9.64 -39.42
C GLN A 663 8.82 8.35 -39.22
N LYS A 664 9.58 7.93 -40.22
CA LYS A 664 10.49 6.79 -40.18
C LYS A 664 11.91 7.29 -40.29
N THR A 665 12.81 6.79 -39.44
CA THR A 665 14.18 7.28 -39.37
C THR A 665 15.17 6.20 -38.90
N GLN A 666 16.43 6.35 -39.28
CA GLN A 666 17.56 5.56 -38.78
C GLN A 666 18.31 6.30 -37.66
N ASP A 667 18.23 7.65 -37.66
CA ASP A 667 18.95 8.53 -36.74
C ASP A 667 18.05 9.65 -36.29
N PHE A 668 17.88 9.83 -34.99
CA PHE A 668 17.10 10.93 -34.47
C PHE A 668 17.51 11.36 -33.05
N VAL A 669 17.20 12.60 -32.75
CA VAL A 669 17.13 13.12 -31.37
C VAL A 669 15.77 13.78 -31.23
N PHE A 670 15.06 13.44 -30.16
CA PHE A 670 13.77 14.02 -29.79
C PHE A 670 13.82 14.52 -28.34
N GLY A 671 13.30 15.70 -28.11
CA GLY A 671 13.14 16.29 -26.79
C GLY A 671 11.70 16.77 -26.55
N ARG A 672 11.22 16.58 -25.34
CA ARG A 672 9.91 17.00 -24.88
C ARG A 672 10.01 17.68 -23.53
N LEU A 673 9.31 18.79 -23.35
CA LEU A 673 9.05 19.43 -22.08
C LEU A 673 7.54 19.52 -21.89
N VAL A 674 7.04 19.03 -20.77
CA VAL A 674 5.62 19.05 -20.39
C VAL A 674 5.48 19.86 -19.12
N TYR A 675 4.63 20.87 -19.15
CA TYR A 675 4.12 21.53 -17.96
C TYR A 675 2.69 21.08 -17.70
N ARG A 676 2.38 20.71 -16.46
CA ARG A 676 1.01 20.40 -16.05
C ARG A 676 0.72 20.94 -14.65
N THR A 677 -0.55 21.23 -14.41
CA THR A 677 -1.07 21.61 -13.09
C THR A 677 -2.18 20.68 -12.67
N LYS A 678 -2.14 20.26 -11.40
CA LYS A 678 -3.19 19.48 -10.78
C LYS A 678 -4.33 20.40 -10.38
N LEU A 679 -5.53 20.18 -10.91
CA LEU A 679 -6.72 20.99 -10.65
C LEU A 679 -7.48 20.52 -9.42
N ALA A 680 -7.62 19.20 -9.26
CA ALA A 680 -8.35 18.59 -8.16
C ALA A 680 -7.91 17.15 -7.91
N SER A 681 -8.18 16.65 -6.69
CA SER A 681 -8.24 15.24 -6.37
C SER A 681 -9.70 14.88 -6.11
N ILE A 682 -10.17 13.79 -6.70
CA ILE A 682 -11.53 13.28 -6.50
C ILE A 682 -11.39 11.86 -5.94
N PRO A 683 -12.24 11.44 -5.00
CA PRO A 683 -12.21 10.07 -4.51
C PRO A 683 -12.21 9.06 -5.68
N LEU A 684 -11.36 8.05 -5.61
CA LEU A 684 -11.08 7.04 -6.65
C LEU A 684 -10.20 7.52 -7.83
N PHE A 685 -9.85 8.81 -7.94
CA PHE A 685 -8.98 9.34 -8.98
C PHE A 685 -7.78 10.03 -8.34
N GLU A 686 -6.58 9.68 -8.74
CA GLU A 686 -5.36 10.26 -8.16
C GLU A 686 -5.21 11.76 -8.50
N GLY A 687 -5.76 12.19 -9.64
CA GLY A 687 -5.75 13.61 -9.99
C GLY A 687 -6.39 13.95 -11.33
N ILE A 688 -6.83 15.20 -11.42
CA ILE A 688 -7.27 15.86 -12.65
C ILE A 688 -6.20 16.89 -13.02
N TYR A 689 -5.76 16.87 -14.26
CA TYR A 689 -4.65 17.69 -14.74
C TYR A 689 -5.02 18.45 -16.01
N VAL A 690 -4.46 19.64 -16.15
CA VAL A 690 -4.36 20.35 -17.42
C VAL A 690 -2.88 20.54 -17.72
N GLY A 691 -2.49 20.26 -18.96
CA GLY A 691 -1.08 20.33 -19.32
C GLY A 691 -0.87 20.85 -20.75
N ALA A 692 0.38 21.25 -21.00
CA ALA A 692 0.87 21.64 -22.31
C ALA A 692 2.25 21.05 -22.54
N SER A 693 2.57 20.70 -23.78
CA SER A 693 3.88 20.26 -24.21
C SER A 693 4.54 21.18 -25.22
N ALA A 694 5.87 21.24 -25.17
CA ALA A 694 6.73 21.72 -26.22
C ALA A 694 7.66 20.56 -26.66
N GLU A 695 7.71 20.28 -27.95
CA GLU A 695 8.32 19.11 -28.51
C GLU A 695 9.18 19.48 -29.71
N ALA A 696 10.35 18.86 -29.84
CA ALA A 696 11.22 19.07 -30.97
C ALA A 696 11.97 17.78 -31.36
N ALA A 697 12.11 17.56 -32.64
CA ALA A 697 12.92 16.46 -33.14
C ALA A 697 13.82 16.95 -34.27
N ARG A 698 15.02 16.35 -34.33
CA ARG A 698 15.91 16.36 -35.50
C ARG A 698 16.12 14.92 -35.92
N LEU A 699 15.75 14.59 -37.12
CA LEU A 699 15.82 13.22 -37.64
C LEU A 699 16.29 13.20 -39.09
N LYS A 700 16.89 12.07 -39.47
CA LYS A 700 17.24 11.80 -40.88
C LYS A 700 16.13 10.90 -41.44
N PRO A 701 15.24 11.42 -42.33
CA PRO A 701 14.17 10.60 -42.89
C PRO A 701 14.77 9.36 -43.59
N ALA A 702 14.20 8.18 -43.29
CA ALA A 702 14.52 6.97 -44.01
C ALA A 702 13.41 6.70 -45.02
N VAL A 703 13.72 6.93 -46.29
CA VAL A 703 12.81 6.58 -47.40
C VAL A 703 13.11 5.15 -47.79
N PRO A 704 12.14 4.24 -47.80
CA PRO A 704 12.34 2.91 -48.36
C PRO A 704 12.85 3.00 -49.78
N VAL A 705 13.77 2.12 -50.15
CA VAL A 705 14.48 2.12 -51.46
C VAL A 705 13.52 2.13 -52.66
N TRP A 706 12.27 1.69 -52.47
CA TRP A 706 11.23 1.67 -53.54
C TRP A 706 10.48 2.98 -53.74
N GLN A 707 10.73 4.03 -52.92
CA GLN A 707 10.06 5.35 -53.05
C GLN A 707 10.84 6.41 -53.79
N GLY A 708 12.03 6.12 -54.27
CA GLY A 708 12.87 7.08 -55.03
C GLY A 708 14.07 7.62 -54.25
N GLN A 709 14.58 8.77 -54.64
CA GLN A 709 15.83 9.33 -54.11
C GLN A 709 15.78 9.57 -52.61
N PRO A 710 16.77 9.17 -51.81
CA PRO A 710 16.85 9.48 -50.41
C PRO A 710 16.82 10.99 -50.20
N VAL A 711 16.07 11.46 -49.22
CA VAL A 711 16.08 12.88 -48.83
C VAL A 711 17.42 13.17 -48.16
N ASP A 712 18.28 13.91 -48.88
CA ASP A 712 19.54 14.37 -48.29
C ASP A 712 19.30 15.43 -47.23
N GLY A 713 19.78 15.20 -46.04
CA GLY A 713 19.76 16.15 -44.92
C GLY A 713 18.86 15.73 -43.73
N TYR A 714 18.91 16.57 -42.72
CA TYR A 714 18.11 16.42 -41.51
C TYR A 714 16.82 17.21 -41.59
N LEU A 715 15.71 16.61 -41.14
CA LEU A 715 14.43 17.26 -40.93
C LEU A 715 14.34 17.70 -39.46
N ASN A 716 13.97 19.00 -39.27
CA ASN A 716 13.67 19.53 -37.94
C ASN A 716 12.15 19.69 -37.82
N ILE A 717 11.58 19.10 -36.79
CA ILE A 717 10.14 19.16 -36.49
C ILE A 717 9.98 19.81 -35.13
N ALA A 718 9.12 20.86 -35.07
CA ALA A 718 8.65 21.44 -33.83
C ALA A 718 7.16 21.12 -33.69
N ALA A 719 6.75 20.72 -32.49
CA ALA A 719 5.39 20.35 -32.18
C ALA A 719 5.03 20.78 -30.75
N GLY A 720 3.77 20.72 -30.44
CA GLY A 720 3.28 20.96 -29.07
C GLY A 720 1.82 20.53 -28.93
N SER A 721 1.40 20.40 -27.68
CA SER A 721 0.01 20.05 -27.38
C SER A 721 -0.50 20.77 -26.15
N ILE A 722 -1.83 20.84 -26.07
CA ILE A 722 -2.56 21.14 -24.84
C ILE A 722 -3.49 19.96 -24.55
N TYR A 723 -3.65 19.62 -23.29
CA TYR A 723 -4.47 18.48 -22.94
C TYR A 723 -5.12 18.58 -21.56
N PHE A 724 -6.21 17.86 -21.42
CA PHE A 724 -6.82 17.47 -20.15
C PHE A 724 -6.42 16.03 -19.84
N GLY A 725 -5.99 15.76 -18.60
CA GLY A 725 -5.55 14.47 -18.14
C GLY A 725 -6.28 14.06 -16.87
N LEU A 726 -6.61 12.77 -16.77
CA LEU A 726 -7.24 12.17 -15.61
C LEU A 726 -6.49 10.91 -15.24
N ASP A 727 -5.96 10.86 -14.01
CA ASP A 727 -5.37 9.63 -13.48
C ASP A 727 -6.45 8.78 -12.82
N SER A 728 -6.86 7.71 -13.51
CA SER A 728 -8.01 6.89 -13.14
C SER A 728 -7.61 5.46 -12.81
N PRO A 729 -8.44 4.71 -12.05
CA PRO A 729 -8.23 3.27 -11.79
C PRO A 729 -8.20 2.41 -13.07
N LEU A 730 -8.75 2.92 -14.18
CA LEU A 730 -8.71 2.27 -15.49
C LEU A 730 -7.43 2.59 -16.28
N GLY A 731 -6.53 3.39 -15.71
CA GLY A 731 -5.35 3.94 -16.34
C GLY A 731 -5.49 5.43 -16.66
N PRO A 732 -4.42 6.07 -17.13
CA PRO A 732 -4.43 7.48 -17.47
C PRO A 732 -5.32 7.73 -18.69
N LEU A 733 -6.20 8.72 -18.58
CA LEU A 733 -7.05 9.21 -19.67
C LEU A 733 -6.56 10.58 -20.12
N TYR A 734 -6.43 10.78 -21.43
CA TYR A 734 -6.06 12.06 -22.00
C TYR A 734 -7.04 12.45 -23.11
N VAL A 735 -7.41 13.72 -23.13
CA VAL A 735 -8.03 14.39 -24.27
C VAL A 735 -7.15 15.59 -24.63
N GLY A 736 -6.62 15.60 -25.83
CA GLY A 736 -5.62 16.60 -26.21
C GLY A 736 -5.77 17.11 -27.64
N PHE A 737 -5.25 18.31 -27.87
CA PHE A 737 -5.05 18.87 -29.20
C PHE A 737 -3.54 19.08 -29.43
N GLY A 738 -3.04 18.57 -30.54
CA GLY A 738 -1.64 18.72 -30.94
C GLY A 738 -1.51 19.47 -32.25
N TYR A 739 -0.40 20.21 -32.36
CA TYR A 739 -0.01 20.96 -33.55
C TYR A 739 1.49 20.76 -33.81
N ALA A 740 1.85 20.53 -35.07
CA ALA A 740 3.23 20.52 -35.53
C ALA A 740 3.40 21.42 -36.77
N ASN A 741 4.66 21.75 -37.07
CA ASN A 741 4.98 22.53 -38.28
C ASN A 741 4.38 21.90 -39.55
N LYS A 742 4.20 22.69 -40.61
CA LYS A 742 3.50 22.35 -41.85
C LYS A 742 2.00 22.08 -41.69
N ASP A 743 1.33 22.79 -40.75
CA ASP A 743 -0.11 22.68 -40.45
C ASP A 743 -0.62 21.27 -40.05
N ASN A 744 0.27 20.42 -39.55
CA ASN A 744 -0.13 19.16 -38.99
C ASN A 744 -0.89 19.37 -37.66
N LYS A 745 -2.11 18.88 -37.58
CA LYS A 745 -2.94 18.96 -36.36
C LYS A 745 -3.75 17.70 -36.15
N ALA A 746 -3.95 17.38 -34.87
CA ALA A 746 -4.69 16.21 -34.45
C ALA A 746 -5.39 16.44 -33.13
N ILE A 747 -6.53 15.78 -32.94
CA ILE A 747 -7.23 15.69 -31.66
C ILE A 747 -7.07 14.26 -31.19
N TYR A 748 -6.66 14.10 -29.93
CA TYR A 748 -6.33 12.83 -29.36
C TYR A 748 -7.28 12.43 -28.23
N LEU A 749 -7.62 11.16 -28.17
CA LEU A 749 -8.25 10.52 -27.03
C LEU A 749 -7.44 9.26 -26.69
N PHE A 750 -6.91 9.21 -25.47
CA PHE A 750 -6.15 8.07 -24.97
C PHE A 750 -6.74 7.55 -23.68
N LEU A 751 -6.89 6.24 -23.57
CA LEU A 751 -6.95 5.51 -22.33
C LEU A 751 -5.75 4.56 -22.33
N GLY A 752 -4.80 4.80 -21.44
CA GLY A 752 -3.47 4.21 -21.46
C GLY A 752 -2.40 5.28 -21.64
N ARG A 753 -1.16 4.86 -21.94
CA ARG A 753 -0.03 5.79 -22.11
C ARG A 753 0.14 6.21 -23.57
N PRO A 754 0.29 7.51 -23.82
CA PRO A 754 0.62 8.02 -25.14
C PRO A 754 2.04 7.70 -25.57
#